data_49facfc9f4f532c160bf979aed746586
#
_entry.id   49facfc9f4f532c160bf979aed746586
#
_cell.length_a   1.000
_cell.length_b   1.000
_cell.length_c   1.000
_cell.angle_alpha   90.00
_cell.angle_beta   90.00
_cell.angle_gamma   90.00
#
_symmetry.space_group_name_H-M   'P 1'
#
loop_
_entity.id
_entity.type
_entity.pdbx_description
1 polymer ?
#
loop_
_entity_poly.entity_id
_entity_poly.type
_entity_poly.pdbx_seq_one_letter_code
_entity_poly.pdbx_strand_id
1 'polypeptide(L)'
;MKPSLNRILAVALSFVLVFTGISALQTEAPAKAADASRFDPGLIISDSVFYDFGTMTVAEIQRFLESKVPVCRANDGGPTCLRDYISDQLEKPGEDGKCAPMPAIPNIRASQMIYNIARACGINPKVLLVTLQKEQGLIQASNPTAYMYRAAMGYGCPDSDPGICGKVWTGLFNQLYKGAGQLQWYGDPRGSFTYLKVGRTANIRYNPNERCGTKPVLIKSIATTALYYYTPYTPNDAALKNLYGTGDSCSAYGNRNFWRFFSDWFGSPIGGGFLLKSETSPTYLIVDNNKYLISDPAMIEALKPLGPLGVISQDYLDSFATASTLNRLIKSATGQYWFFDDGKKFTITTCNQAATFGLDCVTAVQLTSSQLSALANGGALTERVAGEGTEEFFISGASKRQILDPFSVTEAGINLPALSPTKISAFNYLPWGNPVIANKSLFTNRTTGNKGVFVDGVYFEIDAKTSAEVNFAKWFAASNGTMTTDGLSKVNSGVTVKSIVQGPTGLHYLLTPEGKRPIINGTEVIADAPIVSEAFLNAIPSDATSITAPAFIRGAGDKTIYYVNAKQRRATLSAADRSLLAFNMYSTGVVDISAAALAMIKLGPPVIADSTVVRSTKTGLTYWITGPNTMASVENTNQATQFGLAKARSATSAQLAGYRQNSKLTGVKASCGVQEYIVASGKYFKVDATTAVHYPGAALKLSDITCSKIVVAAADIGRFIRTPDKVYWLIQNGKKRQISNLARYESLRAGGLPAINIDAYFASRIVTGAAAPAVLVEPTATPSPTPTATSTPTPTPTRSATPTPTRTPTPTPTRTVTPTVTPSPTSTSFFYTVVSGDTLSGIALRFKRTVSAIRTANKLTSDVIKIGQRLLIP
;
A
#
# COMPACT_ATOMS: atom_id res chain seq x y z
N MET A 1 -34.81 12.61 -39.20
CA MET A 1 -36.08 12.42 -38.49
C MET A 1 -35.77 11.67 -37.17
N LYS A 2 -35.88 12.35 -36.07
CA LYS A 2 -36.04 11.75 -34.70
C LYS A 2 -37.46 11.18 -34.59
N PRO A 3 -37.80 10.26 -33.74
CA PRO A 3 -37.72 10.37 -32.28
C PRO A 3 -37.33 9.03 -31.60
N SER A 4 -37.32 8.76 -30.31
CA SER A 4 -37.52 9.44 -29.04
C SER A 4 -37.22 8.44 -27.90
N LEU A 5 -36.78 8.95 -26.80
CA LEU A 5 -36.64 8.39 -25.48
C LEU A 5 -37.84 7.54 -25.00
N ASN A 6 -37.59 6.44 -24.26
CA ASN A 6 -38.44 6.09 -23.12
C ASN A 6 -37.67 5.35 -22.02
N ARG A 7 -37.85 5.85 -20.82
CA ARG A 7 -37.40 5.35 -19.53
C ARG A 7 -38.23 4.13 -19.14
N ILE A 8 -37.61 3.11 -18.52
CA ILE A 8 -38.33 2.14 -17.70
C ILE A 8 -37.62 1.96 -16.36
N LEU A 9 -38.43 2.08 -15.36
CA LEU A 9 -38.21 1.99 -13.92
C LEU A 9 -37.62 0.63 -13.49
N ALA A 10 -36.73 0.69 -12.50
CA ALA A 10 -36.29 -0.46 -11.73
C ALA A 10 -37.38 -0.88 -10.72
N VAL A 11 -37.70 -2.17 -10.68
CA VAL A 11 -38.42 -2.80 -9.57
C VAL A 11 -37.50 -3.84 -8.98
N ALA A 12 -37.13 -3.61 -7.70
CA ALA A 12 -36.36 -4.55 -6.89
C ALA A 12 -37.27 -5.72 -6.50
N LEU A 13 -36.88 -6.95 -6.84
CA LEU A 13 -37.45 -8.16 -6.29
C LEU A 13 -36.38 -8.91 -5.50
N SER A 14 -36.55 -8.92 -4.17
CA SER A 14 -35.70 -9.67 -3.25
C SER A 14 -36.01 -11.16 -3.39
N PHE A 15 -35.05 -11.96 -3.87
CA PHE A 15 -35.08 -13.41 -3.77
C PHE A 15 -34.21 -13.85 -2.61
N VAL A 16 -34.83 -14.39 -1.57
CA VAL A 16 -34.18 -15.16 -0.52
C VAL A 16 -33.83 -16.52 -1.10
N LEU A 17 -32.56 -16.76 -1.39
CA LEU A 17 -32.05 -18.09 -1.75
C LEU A 17 -31.67 -18.81 -0.46
N VAL A 18 -32.45 -19.80 -0.11
CA VAL A 18 -32.12 -20.82 0.87
C VAL A 18 -31.00 -21.68 0.24
N PHE A 19 -29.79 -21.54 0.77
CA PHE A 19 -28.68 -22.44 0.42
C PHE A 19 -28.89 -23.81 1.09
N THR A 20 -29.58 -24.72 0.42
CA THR A 20 -29.42 -26.15 0.66
C THR A 20 -28.13 -26.58 -0.04
N GLY A 21 -27.16 -27.08 0.74
CA GLY A 21 -25.88 -27.55 0.24
C GLY A 21 -26.08 -28.71 -0.76
N ILE A 22 -26.08 -28.39 -2.04
CA ILE A 22 -25.84 -29.38 -3.11
C ILE A 22 -24.33 -29.35 -3.31
N SER A 23 -23.64 -30.36 -2.75
CA SER A 23 -22.27 -30.68 -3.20
C SER A 23 -22.35 -30.89 -4.69
N ALA A 24 -21.84 -29.94 -5.46
CA ALA A 24 -21.70 -30.15 -6.92
C ALA A 24 -20.76 -31.35 -7.09
N LEU A 25 -21.35 -32.46 -7.49
CA LEU A 25 -20.63 -33.57 -8.11
C LEU A 25 -19.88 -32.95 -9.30
N GLN A 26 -18.58 -32.70 -9.13
CA GLN A 26 -17.71 -32.44 -10.29
C GLN A 26 -17.79 -33.74 -11.14
N THR A 27 -18.60 -33.74 -12.16
CA THR A 27 -18.51 -34.72 -13.24
C THR A 27 -17.15 -34.48 -13.90
N GLU A 28 -16.18 -35.34 -13.61
CA GLU A 28 -14.93 -35.38 -14.39
C GLU A 28 -15.32 -35.37 -15.87
N ALA A 29 -14.78 -34.40 -16.61
CA ALA A 29 -14.96 -34.36 -18.05
C ALA A 29 -14.54 -35.72 -18.63
N PRO A 30 -15.31 -36.31 -19.55
CA PRO A 30 -14.97 -37.62 -20.09
C PRO A 30 -13.54 -37.62 -20.61
N ALA A 31 -12.73 -38.55 -20.12
CA ALA A 31 -11.36 -38.68 -20.50
C ALA A 31 -11.28 -38.77 -22.04
N LYS A 32 -10.50 -37.88 -22.61
CA LYS A 32 -10.28 -37.82 -24.06
C LYS A 32 -9.57 -39.09 -24.48
N ALA A 33 -10.00 -39.75 -25.57
CA ALA A 33 -9.36 -40.95 -26.12
C ALA A 33 -7.83 -40.76 -26.18
N ALA A 34 -7.07 -41.79 -25.83
CA ALA A 34 -5.62 -41.73 -25.80
C ALA A 34 -5.05 -41.40 -27.18
N ASP A 35 -4.10 -40.50 -27.25
CA ASP A 35 -3.40 -40.03 -28.44
C ASP A 35 -2.01 -40.63 -28.49
N ALA A 36 -1.78 -41.57 -29.43
CA ALA A 36 -0.52 -42.30 -29.55
C ALA A 36 0.72 -41.41 -29.73
N SER A 37 0.56 -40.19 -30.28
CA SER A 37 1.66 -39.24 -30.42
C SER A 37 2.22 -38.77 -29.08
N ARG A 38 1.48 -38.91 -27.98
CA ARG A 38 1.88 -38.59 -26.62
C ARG A 38 2.57 -39.75 -25.89
N PHE A 39 2.67 -40.91 -26.47
CA PHE A 39 3.36 -42.02 -25.84
C PHE A 39 4.88 -41.76 -25.83
N ASP A 40 5.47 -41.58 -24.64
CA ASP A 40 6.93 -41.52 -24.46
C ASP A 40 7.37 -42.87 -23.83
N PRO A 41 8.17 -43.69 -24.55
CA PRO A 41 8.67 -44.92 -23.98
C PRO A 41 9.58 -44.72 -22.77
N GLY A 42 10.20 -43.56 -22.62
CA GLY A 42 11.03 -43.21 -21.47
C GLY A 42 10.23 -42.68 -20.28
N LEU A 43 8.98 -42.27 -20.49
CA LEU A 43 8.09 -41.71 -19.49
C LEU A 43 6.66 -42.23 -19.70
N ILE A 44 6.46 -43.54 -19.51
CA ILE A 44 5.14 -44.16 -19.66
C ILE A 44 4.13 -43.64 -18.64
N ILE A 45 4.63 -43.42 -17.42
CA ILE A 45 3.92 -42.83 -16.29
C ILE A 45 4.91 -42.10 -15.39
N SER A 46 4.52 -40.97 -14.84
CA SER A 46 5.36 -40.25 -13.86
C SER A 46 5.29 -40.88 -12.47
N ASP A 47 6.35 -40.71 -11.68
CA ASP A 47 6.42 -41.20 -10.31
C ASP A 47 5.31 -40.61 -9.46
N SER A 48 5.04 -39.33 -9.59
CA SER A 48 3.96 -38.61 -8.88
C SER A 48 2.55 -39.12 -9.16
N VAL A 49 2.33 -39.77 -10.28
CA VAL A 49 1.06 -40.44 -10.61
C VAL A 49 1.07 -41.89 -10.17
N PHE A 50 2.17 -42.62 -10.40
CA PHE A 50 2.25 -44.06 -10.12
C PHE A 50 2.16 -44.39 -8.63
N TYR A 51 2.83 -43.60 -7.78
CA TYR A 51 2.93 -43.82 -6.35
C TYR A 51 1.87 -43.05 -5.53
N ASP A 52 1.03 -42.24 -6.15
CA ASP A 52 -0.05 -41.51 -5.47
C ASP A 52 -1.19 -42.45 -5.03
N PHE A 53 -1.00 -43.13 -3.92
CA PHE A 53 -1.94 -44.11 -3.38
C PHE A 53 -3.26 -43.52 -2.87
N GLY A 54 -3.35 -42.20 -2.71
CA GLY A 54 -4.53 -41.49 -2.17
C GLY A 54 -5.54 -41.03 -3.22
N THR A 55 -5.37 -41.38 -4.52
CA THR A 55 -6.16 -40.79 -5.62
C THR A 55 -7.61 -41.27 -5.72
N MET A 56 -8.03 -42.33 -5.03
CA MET A 56 -9.40 -42.81 -5.02
C MET A 56 -9.78 -43.32 -3.63
N THR A 57 -10.99 -43.00 -3.22
CA THR A 57 -11.65 -43.58 -2.05
C THR A 57 -12.29 -44.94 -2.43
N VAL A 58 -12.67 -45.73 -1.41
CA VAL A 58 -13.40 -47.02 -1.64
C VAL A 58 -14.64 -46.82 -2.48
N ALA A 59 -15.42 -45.78 -2.21
CA ALA A 59 -16.66 -45.48 -2.93
C ALA A 59 -16.40 -45.11 -4.41
N GLU A 60 -15.29 -44.41 -4.70
CA GLU A 60 -14.91 -44.06 -6.07
C GLU A 60 -14.41 -45.28 -6.83
N ILE A 61 -13.62 -46.15 -6.21
CA ILE A 61 -13.23 -47.42 -6.80
C ILE A 61 -14.50 -48.27 -7.10
N GLN A 62 -15.45 -48.31 -6.18
CA GLN A 62 -16.69 -49.06 -6.36
C GLN A 62 -17.49 -48.50 -7.54
N ARG A 63 -17.75 -47.18 -7.59
CA ARG A 63 -18.43 -46.52 -8.70
C ARG A 63 -17.70 -46.73 -10.03
N PHE A 64 -16.38 -46.71 -10.04
CA PHE A 64 -15.61 -46.99 -11.26
C PHE A 64 -15.83 -48.42 -11.75
N LEU A 65 -15.76 -49.42 -10.89
CA LEU A 65 -16.04 -50.84 -11.26
C LEU A 65 -17.46 -50.99 -11.79
N GLU A 66 -18.43 -50.38 -11.14
CA GLU A 66 -19.84 -50.37 -11.58
C GLU A 66 -20.01 -49.70 -12.95
N SER A 67 -19.32 -48.63 -13.22
CA SER A 67 -19.35 -47.95 -14.52
C SER A 67 -18.77 -48.79 -15.65
N LYS A 68 -17.78 -49.67 -15.35
CA LYS A 68 -17.15 -50.54 -16.37
C LYS A 68 -17.95 -51.81 -16.68
N VAL A 69 -18.71 -52.31 -15.70
CA VAL A 69 -19.61 -53.45 -15.86
C VAL A 69 -20.96 -53.08 -15.24
N PRO A 70 -21.83 -52.35 -15.97
CA PRO A 70 -23.14 -51.94 -15.43
C PRO A 70 -24.05 -53.13 -15.06
N VAL A 71 -23.91 -54.22 -15.76
CA VAL A 71 -24.68 -55.48 -15.52
C VAL A 71 -23.72 -56.67 -15.51
N CYS A 72 -23.63 -57.34 -14.40
CA CYS A 72 -22.88 -58.59 -14.28
C CYS A 72 -23.70 -59.74 -14.88
N ARG A 73 -23.04 -60.51 -15.72
CA ARG A 73 -23.62 -61.69 -16.42
C ARG A 73 -22.81 -62.95 -16.08
N ALA A 74 -22.38 -63.07 -14.85
CA ALA A 74 -21.63 -64.24 -14.42
C ALA A 74 -22.44 -65.54 -14.65
N ASN A 75 -21.76 -66.61 -15.11
CA ASN A 75 -22.36 -67.91 -15.27
C ASN A 75 -22.77 -68.55 -13.91
N ASP A 76 -23.78 -69.33 -13.88
CA ASP A 76 -24.15 -70.10 -12.69
C ASP A 76 -22.99 -70.98 -12.20
N GLY A 77 -22.63 -70.80 -10.92
CA GLY A 77 -21.47 -71.47 -10.30
C GLY A 77 -20.11 -70.85 -10.61
N GLY A 78 -20.01 -69.78 -11.44
CA GLY A 78 -18.81 -68.99 -11.68
C GLY A 78 -18.62 -67.85 -10.68
N PRO A 79 -17.44 -67.21 -10.66
CA PRO A 79 -17.23 -66.06 -9.82
C PRO A 79 -18.03 -64.87 -10.30
N THR A 80 -18.55 -64.02 -9.41
CA THR A 80 -19.22 -62.77 -9.74
C THR A 80 -18.23 -61.78 -10.38
N CYS A 81 -18.75 -60.75 -11.08
CA CYS A 81 -17.93 -59.67 -11.63
C CYS A 81 -17.19 -58.90 -10.52
N LEU A 82 -16.08 -58.30 -10.84
CA LEU A 82 -15.22 -57.65 -9.86
C LEU A 82 -15.94 -56.59 -9.02
N ARG A 83 -16.92 -55.87 -9.61
CA ARG A 83 -17.76 -54.90 -8.91
C ARG A 83 -18.54 -55.47 -7.72
N ASP A 84 -18.91 -56.74 -7.82
CA ASP A 84 -19.72 -57.46 -6.82
C ASP A 84 -18.92 -58.51 -6.05
N TYR A 85 -17.64 -58.67 -6.38
CA TYR A 85 -16.77 -59.69 -5.82
C TYR A 85 -16.42 -59.43 -4.35
N ILE A 86 -16.62 -60.42 -3.51
CA ILE A 86 -16.35 -60.38 -2.09
C ILE A 86 -15.40 -61.56 -1.77
N SER A 87 -14.35 -61.30 -1.04
CA SER A 87 -13.46 -62.35 -0.48
C SER A 87 -12.71 -61.81 0.73
N ASP A 88 -11.98 -62.69 1.38
CA ASP A 88 -11.20 -62.30 2.54
C ASP A 88 -9.91 -61.55 2.15
N GLN A 89 -9.60 -60.54 2.89
CA GLN A 89 -8.25 -59.96 2.99
C GLN A 89 -7.45 -60.79 4.01
N LEU A 90 -6.35 -61.35 3.60
CA LEU A 90 -5.49 -62.14 4.48
C LEU A 90 -4.54 -61.25 5.24
N GLU A 91 -4.17 -61.69 6.47
CA GLU A 91 -3.13 -61.04 7.20
C GLU A 91 -1.79 -61.14 6.47
N LYS A 92 -1.05 -60.01 6.45
CA LYS A 92 0.32 -59.90 5.94
C LYS A 92 1.21 -59.17 6.92
N PRO A 93 2.39 -59.71 7.26
CA PRO A 93 3.35 -59.06 8.21
C PRO A 93 4.01 -57.79 7.63
N GLY A 94 3.79 -57.54 6.35
CA GLY A 94 4.54 -56.55 5.59
C GLY A 94 5.86 -57.07 5.04
N GLU A 95 6.39 -56.41 4.05
CA GLU A 95 7.69 -56.70 3.42
C GLU A 95 8.41 -55.38 3.18
N ASP A 96 9.58 -55.18 3.76
CA ASP A 96 10.36 -53.95 3.59
C ASP A 96 10.64 -53.68 2.13
N GLY A 97 10.49 -52.42 1.72
CA GLY A 97 10.59 -51.98 0.32
C GLY A 97 9.44 -52.42 -0.58
N LYS A 98 8.39 -53.04 -0.03
CA LYS A 98 7.23 -53.51 -0.80
C LYS A 98 5.89 -52.99 -0.25
N CYS A 99 5.43 -53.58 0.85
CA CYS A 99 4.12 -53.25 1.42
C CYS A 99 4.20 -53.21 2.97
N ALA A 100 3.49 -52.30 3.59
CA ALA A 100 3.27 -52.25 5.03
C ALA A 100 2.44 -53.47 5.51
N PRO A 101 2.45 -53.79 6.84
CA PRO A 101 1.60 -54.85 7.40
C PRO A 101 0.11 -54.59 7.14
N MET A 102 -0.61 -55.65 6.91
CA MET A 102 -2.08 -55.62 6.67
C MET A 102 -2.79 -56.58 7.63
N PRO A 103 -3.89 -56.13 8.27
CA PRO A 103 -4.71 -57.05 9.09
C PRO A 103 -5.57 -57.97 8.25
N ALA A 104 -5.98 -59.09 8.80
CA ALA A 104 -7.02 -59.93 8.21
C ALA A 104 -8.39 -59.22 8.32
N ILE A 105 -9.17 -59.20 7.22
CA ILE A 105 -10.51 -58.68 7.22
C ILE A 105 -11.40 -59.63 6.39
N PRO A 106 -12.38 -60.29 7.01
CA PRO A 106 -13.25 -61.24 6.28
C PRO A 106 -14.30 -60.50 5.42
N ASN A 107 -14.68 -61.11 4.35
CA ASN A 107 -15.82 -60.72 3.51
C ASN A 107 -15.82 -59.25 3.04
N ILE A 108 -14.70 -58.79 2.53
CA ILE A 108 -14.63 -57.40 1.98
C ILE A 108 -14.84 -57.39 0.46
N ARG A 109 -15.39 -56.28 -0.02
CA ARG A 109 -15.52 -56.03 -1.45
C ARG A 109 -14.17 -55.80 -2.12
N ALA A 110 -14.05 -56.18 -3.41
CA ALA A 110 -12.86 -55.95 -4.19
C ALA A 110 -12.43 -54.45 -4.18
N SER A 111 -13.37 -53.52 -4.17
CA SER A 111 -13.07 -52.07 -4.05
C SER A 111 -12.34 -51.71 -2.75
N GLN A 112 -12.77 -52.26 -1.60
CA GLN A 112 -12.09 -52.09 -0.31
C GLN A 112 -10.73 -52.76 -0.33
N MET A 113 -10.62 -53.97 -0.93
CA MET A 113 -9.35 -54.67 -1.03
C MET A 113 -8.33 -53.91 -1.86
N ILE A 114 -8.71 -53.38 -3.01
CA ILE A 114 -7.86 -52.55 -3.87
C ILE A 114 -7.40 -51.29 -3.13
N TYR A 115 -8.31 -50.62 -2.43
CA TYR A 115 -8.01 -49.45 -1.63
C TYR A 115 -6.97 -49.78 -0.53
N ASN A 116 -7.18 -50.84 0.24
CA ASN A 116 -6.29 -51.20 1.34
C ASN A 116 -4.88 -51.59 0.84
N ILE A 117 -4.81 -52.37 -0.27
CA ILE A 117 -3.53 -52.78 -0.87
C ILE A 117 -2.81 -51.57 -1.50
N ALA A 118 -3.53 -50.65 -2.16
CA ALA A 118 -2.96 -49.45 -2.71
C ALA A 118 -2.22 -48.63 -1.65
N ARG A 119 -2.83 -48.44 -0.47
CA ARG A 119 -2.24 -47.73 0.65
C ARG A 119 -1.09 -48.51 1.31
N ALA A 120 -1.28 -49.81 1.52
CA ALA A 120 -0.24 -50.62 2.16
C ALA A 120 1.03 -50.75 1.32
N CYS A 121 0.91 -50.79 0.01
CA CYS A 121 2.01 -50.93 -0.93
C CYS A 121 2.48 -49.58 -1.57
N GLY A 122 1.84 -48.46 -1.25
CA GLY A 122 2.20 -47.14 -1.82
C GLY A 122 2.02 -47.05 -3.34
N ILE A 123 1.03 -47.73 -3.89
CA ILE A 123 0.72 -47.77 -5.35
C ILE A 123 -0.64 -47.12 -5.61
N ASN A 124 -0.70 -46.27 -6.60
CA ASN A 124 -1.95 -45.64 -7.02
C ASN A 124 -3.05 -46.71 -7.35
N PRO A 125 -4.25 -46.65 -6.75
CA PRO A 125 -5.32 -47.57 -7.06
C PRO A 125 -5.66 -47.60 -8.55
N LYS A 126 -5.53 -46.48 -9.29
CA LYS A 126 -5.70 -46.40 -10.74
C LYS A 126 -4.70 -47.30 -11.50
N VAL A 127 -3.46 -47.37 -11.02
CA VAL A 127 -2.43 -48.28 -11.55
C VAL A 127 -2.83 -49.72 -11.35
N LEU A 128 -3.35 -50.11 -10.18
CA LEU A 128 -3.80 -51.48 -9.90
C LEU A 128 -5.00 -51.86 -10.78
N LEU A 129 -5.96 -50.95 -10.93
CA LEU A 129 -7.12 -51.17 -11.81
C LEU A 129 -6.69 -51.34 -13.27
N VAL A 130 -5.78 -50.52 -13.77
CA VAL A 130 -5.26 -50.65 -15.15
C VAL A 130 -4.47 -51.95 -15.32
N THR A 131 -3.70 -52.38 -14.32
CA THR A 131 -2.95 -53.61 -14.38
C THR A 131 -3.89 -54.84 -14.39
N LEU A 132 -4.90 -54.87 -13.54
CA LEU A 132 -5.94 -55.92 -13.56
C LEU A 132 -6.61 -56.04 -14.94
N GLN A 133 -6.86 -54.89 -15.60
CA GLN A 133 -7.40 -54.91 -16.96
C GLN A 133 -6.39 -55.38 -17.98
N LYS A 134 -5.18 -54.92 -17.87
CA LYS A 134 -4.13 -55.27 -18.83
C LYS A 134 -3.78 -56.75 -18.80
N GLU A 135 -3.75 -57.37 -17.62
CA GLU A 135 -3.34 -58.75 -17.45
C GLU A 135 -4.47 -59.71 -17.78
N GLN A 136 -5.65 -59.55 -17.23
CA GLN A 136 -6.72 -60.49 -17.35
C GLN A 136 -8.05 -59.93 -17.91
N GLY A 137 -8.11 -58.65 -18.26
CA GLY A 137 -9.36 -58.00 -18.69
C GLY A 137 -10.39 -57.89 -17.57
N LEU A 138 -10.01 -58.09 -16.32
CA LEU A 138 -10.92 -58.33 -15.19
C LEU A 138 -11.84 -57.15 -14.87
N ILE A 139 -11.39 -55.90 -15.15
CA ILE A 139 -12.20 -54.71 -14.87
C ILE A 139 -13.45 -54.62 -15.74
N GLN A 140 -13.36 -55.07 -17.00
CA GLN A 140 -14.47 -55.01 -17.97
C GLN A 140 -15.14 -56.41 -18.17
N ALA A 141 -14.75 -57.41 -17.40
CA ALA A 141 -15.31 -58.72 -17.52
C ALA A 141 -16.75 -58.77 -16.94
N SER A 142 -17.75 -58.89 -17.83
CA SER A 142 -19.15 -59.10 -17.42
C SER A 142 -19.48 -60.58 -17.13
N ASN A 143 -18.60 -61.49 -17.53
CA ASN A 143 -18.65 -62.94 -17.23
C ASN A 143 -17.24 -63.45 -16.93
N PRO A 144 -16.68 -63.09 -15.72
CA PRO A 144 -15.33 -63.49 -15.38
C PRO A 144 -15.18 -64.98 -15.12
N THR A 145 -13.99 -65.50 -15.40
CA THR A 145 -13.64 -66.89 -15.07
C THR A 145 -12.86 -67.02 -13.77
N ALA A 146 -12.85 -68.18 -13.16
CA ALA A 146 -12.05 -68.47 -11.97
C ALA A 146 -10.53 -68.24 -12.24
N TYR A 147 -10.06 -68.46 -13.46
CA TYR A 147 -8.69 -68.21 -13.85
C TYR A 147 -8.33 -66.72 -13.79
N MET A 148 -9.21 -65.81 -14.21
CA MET A 148 -8.98 -64.36 -14.16
C MET A 148 -8.73 -63.86 -12.74
N TYR A 149 -9.41 -64.43 -11.74
CA TYR A 149 -9.16 -64.14 -10.31
C TYR A 149 -7.91 -64.82 -9.76
N ARG A 150 -7.66 -66.06 -10.22
CA ARG A 150 -6.48 -66.83 -9.77
C ARG A 150 -5.15 -66.19 -10.21
N ALA A 151 -5.12 -65.58 -11.39
CA ALA A 151 -3.96 -64.99 -12.02
C ALA A 151 -4.11 -63.47 -12.24
N ALA A 152 -4.89 -62.78 -11.42
CA ALA A 152 -5.39 -61.41 -11.64
C ALA A 152 -4.34 -60.39 -12.03
N MET A 153 -3.14 -60.46 -11.44
CA MET A 153 -1.96 -59.61 -11.76
C MET A 153 -0.87 -60.36 -12.53
N GLY A 154 -1.05 -61.66 -12.84
CA GLY A 154 -0.01 -62.49 -13.46
C GLY A 154 1.20 -62.82 -12.57
N TYR A 155 1.16 -62.41 -11.30
CA TYR A 155 2.31 -62.66 -10.39
C TYR A 155 2.49 -64.13 -10.09
N GLY A 156 3.72 -64.64 -10.36
CA GLY A 156 4.08 -66.04 -10.10
C GLY A 156 3.32 -67.05 -10.96
N CYS A 157 2.82 -66.60 -12.09
CA CYS A 157 2.14 -67.44 -13.12
C CYS A 157 3.09 -67.50 -14.33
N PRO A 158 3.87 -68.59 -14.53
CA PRO A 158 4.85 -68.67 -15.59
C PRO A 158 4.20 -68.82 -16.97
N ASP A 159 4.75 -68.14 -17.97
CA ASP A 159 4.27 -68.19 -19.39
C ASP A 159 4.44 -69.57 -20.01
N SER A 160 5.35 -70.40 -19.47
CA SER A 160 5.59 -71.77 -19.91
C SER A 160 4.46 -72.74 -19.53
N ASP A 161 3.67 -72.42 -18.52
CA ASP A 161 2.47 -73.14 -18.14
C ASP A 161 1.39 -72.17 -17.60
N PRO A 162 0.59 -71.60 -18.50
CA PRO A 162 -0.39 -70.57 -18.15
C PRO A 162 -1.51 -71.07 -17.22
N GLY A 163 -1.60 -72.37 -16.97
CA GLY A 163 -2.59 -72.99 -16.03
C GLY A 163 -2.10 -73.05 -14.61
N ILE A 164 -0.79 -72.90 -14.36
CA ILE A 164 -0.17 -73.12 -13.03
C ILE A 164 0.37 -71.83 -12.49
N CYS A 165 -0.36 -71.15 -11.60
CA CYS A 165 0.16 -70.14 -10.69
C CYS A 165 0.61 -70.83 -9.40
N GLY A 166 1.71 -70.39 -8.80
CA GLY A 166 2.14 -70.92 -7.50
C GLY A 166 1.01 -70.86 -6.48
N LYS A 167 0.71 -72.01 -5.81
CA LYS A 167 -0.48 -72.14 -4.93
C LYS A 167 -0.62 -71.05 -3.87
N VAL A 168 0.52 -70.55 -3.33
CA VAL A 168 0.52 -69.51 -2.32
C VAL A 168 0.24 -68.11 -2.84
N TRP A 169 0.23 -67.88 -4.17
CA TRP A 169 0.03 -66.57 -4.80
C TRP A 169 -1.30 -66.48 -5.58
N THR A 170 -2.11 -67.51 -5.56
CA THR A 170 -3.40 -67.59 -6.26
C THR A 170 -4.50 -66.78 -5.52
N GLY A 171 -5.46 -66.27 -6.30
CA GLY A 171 -6.61 -65.55 -5.79
C GLY A 171 -6.41 -64.00 -5.77
N LEU A 172 -7.50 -63.29 -5.85
CA LEU A 172 -7.48 -61.82 -6.02
C LEU A 172 -6.59 -61.11 -5.02
N PHE A 173 -6.75 -61.41 -3.71
CA PHE A 173 -5.99 -60.73 -2.68
C PHE A 173 -4.45 -60.95 -2.84
N ASN A 174 -4.02 -62.22 -2.97
CA ASN A 174 -2.61 -62.54 -3.09
C ASN A 174 -2.00 -61.94 -4.36
N GLN A 175 -2.74 -62.01 -5.49
CA GLN A 175 -2.28 -61.47 -6.74
C GLN A 175 -2.14 -59.90 -6.66
N LEU A 176 -3.09 -59.21 -6.09
CA LEU A 176 -3.01 -57.79 -5.88
C LEU A 176 -1.85 -57.43 -4.93
N TYR A 177 -1.77 -58.08 -3.77
CA TYR A 177 -0.75 -57.77 -2.75
C TYR A 177 0.67 -58.01 -3.29
N LYS A 178 0.91 -59.18 -3.87
CA LYS A 178 2.22 -59.50 -4.42
C LYS A 178 2.55 -58.71 -5.68
N GLY A 179 1.60 -58.46 -6.56
CA GLY A 179 1.77 -57.66 -7.75
C GLY A 179 2.09 -56.17 -7.40
N ALA A 180 1.34 -55.60 -6.48
CA ALA A 180 1.58 -54.22 -6.01
C ALA A 180 2.93 -54.11 -5.30
N GLY A 181 3.25 -55.06 -4.38
CA GLY A 181 4.55 -55.07 -3.69
C GLY A 181 5.71 -55.24 -4.68
N GLN A 182 5.56 -56.04 -5.71
CA GLN A 182 6.60 -56.19 -6.73
C GLN A 182 6.78 -54.96 -7.59
N LEU A 183 5.70 -54.24 -7.94
CA LEU A 183 5.80 -52.95 -8.61
C LEU A 183 6.57 -51.95 -7.77
N GLN A 184 6.34 -51.91 -6.44
CA GLN A 184 7.09 -51.06 -5.51
C GLN A 184 8.56 -51.45 -5.47
N TRP A 185 8.88 -52.77 -5.34
CA TRP A 185 10.25 -53.31 -5.27
C TRP A 185 11.06 -53.04 -6.53
N TYR A 186 10.44 -53.02 -7.68
CA TYR A 186 11.14 -52.71 -8.94
C TYR A 186 11.69 -51.28 -8.95
N GLY A 187 11.08 -50.36 -8.19
CA GLY A 187 11.52 -48.98 -8.04
C GLY A 187 12.46 -48.76 -6.86
N ASP A 188 12.59 -49.72 -5.94
CA ASP A 188 13.42 -49.57 -4.72
C ASP A 188 14.94 -49.67 -5.05
N PRO A 189 15.74 -48.67 -4.73
CA PRO A 189 17.16 -48.67 -5.05
C PRO A 189 17.95 -49.79 -4.30
N ARG A 190 17.39 -50.39 -3.25
CA ARG A 190 17.93 -51.54 -2.50
C ARG A 190 17.65 -52.87 -3.21
N GLY A 191 16.72 -52.83 -4.20
CA GLY A 191 16.34 -54.02 -4.93
C GLY A 191 17.40 -54.54 -5.88
N SER A 192 17.24 -55.82 -6.29
CA SER A 192 18.17 -56.47 -7.22
C SER A 192 17.99 -56.01 -8.69
N PHE A 193 16.98 -55.21 -8.98
CA PHE A 193 16.65 -54.75 -10.31
C PHE A 193 17.40 -53.43 -10.64
N THR A 194 18.67 -53.57 -11.11
CA THR A 194 19.55 -52.41 -11.29
C THR A 194 19.95 -52.11 -12.74
N TYR A 195 19.45 -52.89 -13.71
CA TYR A 195 19.77 -52.70 -15.12
C TYR A 195 19.16 -51.43 -15.70
N LEU A 196 17.92 -51.11 -15.39
CA LEU A 196 17.25 -49.88 -15.81
C LEU A 196 17.45 -48.80 -14.73
N LYS A 197 17.92 -47.62 -15.14
CA LYS A 197 18.12 -46.49 -14.23
C LYS A 197 17.62 -45.17 -14.86
N VAL A 198 16.98 -44.36 -14.06
CA VAL A 198 16.56 -42.99 -14.45
C VAL A 198 17.80 -42.21 -14.89
N GLY A 199 17.66 -41.47 -15.99
CA GLY A 199 18.74 -40.69 -16.60
C GLY A 199 19.69 -41.50 -17.48
N ARG A 200 19.47 -42.81 -17.66
CA ARG A 200 20.29 -43.67 -18.54
C ARG A 200 19.44 -44.21 -19.69
N THR A 201 20.10 -44.35 -20.85
CA THR A 201 19.52 -45.00 -22.03
C THR A 201 19.72 -46.51 -21.91
N ALA A 202 18.63 -47.27 -22.10
CA ALA A 202 18.61 -48.71 -22.17
C ALA A 202 17.99 -49.19 -23.49
N ASN A 203 18.48 -50.26 -24.03
CA ASN A 203 17.90 -50.90 -25.21
C ASN A 203 16.73 -51.82 -24.81
N ILE A 204 15.49 -51.35 -25.03
CA ILE A 204 14.27 -52.11 -24.73
C ILE A 204 13.80 -52.90 -25.92
N ARG A 205 13.53 -54.19 -25.75
CA ARG A 205 13.03 -55.06 -26.82
C ARG A 205 11.62 -54.64 -27.25
N TYR A 206 11.31 -54.83 -28.53
CA TYR A 206 9.95 -54.71 -29.05
C TYR A 206 9.08 -55.94 -28.78
N ASN A 207 9.71 -57.14 -28.72
CA ASN A 207 8.97 -58.40 -28.68
C ASN A 207 9.84 -59.48 -27.99
N PRO A 208 9.27 -60.58 -27.45
CA PRO A 208 10.06 -61.74 -27.01
C PRO A 208 11.01 -62.29 -28.11
N ASN A 209 10.61 -62.27 -29.36
CA ASN A 209 11.42 -62.60 -30.48
C ASN A 209 12.54 -61.55 -30.72
N GLU A 210 13.78 -61.97 -30.50
CA GLU A 210 14.94 -61.06 -30.60
C GLU A 210 15.17 -60.49 -32.01
N ARG A 211 14.69 -61.14 -33.04
CA ARG A 211 14.74 -60.66 -34.43
C ARG A 211 13.91 -59.37 -34.63
N CYS A 212 13.02 -59.06 -33.76
CA CYS A 212 12.24 -57.80 -33.76
C CYS A 212 13.05 -56.57 -33.35
N GLY A 213 14.22 -56.77 -32.77
CA GLY A 213 15.14 -55.71 -32.39
C GLY A 213 14.75 -54.96 -31.10
N THR A 214 15.39 -53.87 -30.87
CA THR A 214 15.29 -53.04 -29.67
C THR A 214 15.17 -51.56 -30.03
N LYS A 215 14.68 -50.77 -29.08
CA LYS A 215 14.65 -49.29 -29.12
C LYS A 215 15.53 -48.74 -28.01
N PRO A 216 16.46 -47.83 -28.30
CA PRO A 216 17.17 -47.06 -27.25
C PRO A 216 16.19 -46.13 -26.59
N VAL A 217 15.99 -46.26 -25.28
CA VAL A 217 15.04 -45.50 -24.47
C VAL A 217 15.78 -44.83 -23.32
N LEU A 218 15.75 -43.52 -23.27
CA LEU A 218 16.18 -42.78 -22.08
C LEU A 218 15.10 -42.87 -21.01
N ILE A 219 15.41 -43.58 -19.93
CA ILE A 219 14.46 -43.74 -18.82
C ILE A 219 14.34 -42.44 -18.02
N LYS A 220 13.11 -41.95 -17.80
CA LYS A 220 12.83 -40.65 -17.18
C LYS A 220 12.09 -40.73 -15.84
N SER A 221 11.55 -41.91 -15.46
CA SER A 221 10.86 -42.11 -14.18
C SER A 221 11.16 -43.49 -13.60
N ILE A 222 11.15 -43.60 -12.27
CA ILE A 222 11.24 -44.87 -11.53
C ILE A 222 10.04 -45.78 -11.87
N ALA A 223 8.87 -45.20 -11.98
CA ALA A 223 7.64 -45.89 -12.36
C ALA A 223 7.75 -46.51 -13.77
N THR A 224 8.35 -45.84 -14.73
CA THR A 224 8.62 -46.44 -16.07
C THR A 224 9.62 -47.58 -15.96
N THR A 225 10.61 -47.51 -15.09
CA THR A 225 11.52 -48.63 -14.77
C THR A 225 10.71 -49.84 -14.25
N ALA A 226 9.82 -49.59 -13.28
CA ALA A 226 8.98 -50.67 -12.70
C ALA A 226 8.11 -51.32 -13.74
N LEU A 227 7.50 -50.54 -14.66
CA LEU A 227 6.67 -51.06 -15.75
C LEU A 227 7.50 -51.93 -16.74
N TYR A 228 8.74 -51.58 -17.05
CA TYR A 228 9.58 -52.40 -17.92
C TYR A 228 10.13 -53.63 -17.22
N TYR A 229 10.35 -53.66 -15.92
CA TYR A 229 10.64 -54.87 -15.19
C TYR A 229 9.43 -55.81 -15.12
N TYR A 230 8.23 -55.24 -15.06
CA TYR A 230 6.97 -56.00 -15.07
C TYR A 230 6.63 -56.49 -16.46
N THR A 231 6.82 -55.65 -17.51
CA THR A 231 6.57 -56.00 -18.92
C THR A 231 7.73 -55.51 -19.76
N PRO A 232 8.70 -56.34 -20.13
CA PRO A 232 10.03 -55.92 -20.64
C PRO A 232 10.02 -55.49 -22.11
N TYR A 233 8.90 -55.03 -22.63
CA TYR A 233 8.77 -54.68 -24.07
C TYR A 233 8.21 -53.26 -24.22
N THR A 234 8.75 -52.53 -25.23
CA THR A 234 8.21 -51.26 -25.68
C THR A 234 7.38 -51.45 -26.93
N PRO A 235 6.24 -50.76 -27.13
CA PRO A 235 5.48 -50.89 -28.38
C PRO A 235 6.34 -50.35 -29.54
N ASN A 236 6.20 -51.01 -30.67
CA ASN A 236 6.73 -50.53 -31.94
C ASN A 236 5.74 -49.55 -32.62
N ASP A 237 6.16 -48.92 -33.72
CA ASP A 237 5.35 -47.94 -34.43
C ASP A 237 4.03 -48.55 -34.97
N ALA A 238 4.04 -49.83 -35.39
CA ALA A 238 2.80 -50.53 -35.81
C ALA A 238 1.79 -50.68 -34.70
N ALA A 239 2.25 -51.01 -33.47
CA ALA A 239 1.39 -51.07 -32.27
C ALA A 239 0.84 -49.71 -31.88
N LEU A 240 1.65 -48.62 -31.98
CA LEU A 240 1.21 -47.26 -31.68
C LEU A 240 0.27 -46.71 -32.74
N LYS A 241 0.53 -46.96 -34.03
CA LYS A 241 -0.34 -46.55 -35.14
C LYS A 241 -1.74 -47.16 -35.04
N ASN A 242 -1.86 -48.39 -34.53
CA ASN A 242 -3.12 -49.02 -34.26
C ASN A 242 -3.35 -49.20 -32.75
N LEU A 243 -3.54 -48.10 -32.06
CA LEU A 243 -3.56 -48.02 -30.61
C LEU A 243 -4.63 -48.94 -29.95
N TYR A 244 -5.76 -49.13 -30.61
CA TYR A 244 -6.89 -49.93 -30.13
C TYR A 244 -7.00 -51.29 -30.75
N GLY A 245 -6.12 -51.65 -31.68
CA GLY A 245 -6.13 -52.92 -32.39
C GLY A 245 -4.77 -53.64 -32.30
N THR A 246 -4.51 -54.47 -33.29
CA THR A 246 -3.25 -55.24 -33.41
C THR A 246 -2.30 -54.54 -34.38
N GLY A 247 -1.01 -54.55 -34.07
CA GLY A 247 0.05 -54.14 -34.94
C GLY A 247 0.55 -55.30 -35.81
N ASP A 248 1.86 -55.35 -36.05
CA ASP A 248 2.53 -56.39 -36.78
C ASP A 248 3.01 -57.56 -35.87
N SER A 249 3.69 -58.52 -36.43
CA SER A 249 4.22 -59.71 -35.71
C SER A 249 5.31 -59.38 -34.68
N CYS A 250 5.88 -58.19 -34.74
CA CYS A 250 6.87 -57.69 -33.77
C CYS A 250 6.29 -56.77 -32.70
N SER A 251 4.99 -56.54 -32.73
CA SER A 251 4.28 -55.70 -31.79
C SER A 251 4.07 -56.34 -30.43
N ALA A 252 4.39 -55.64 -29.34
CA ALA A 252 4.03 -56.01 -28.00
C ALA A 252 3.08 -54.95 -27.42
N TYR A 253 2.14 -55.39 -26.60
CA TYR A 253 0.99 -54.56 -26.22
C TYR A 253 0.94 -54.21 -24.75
N GLY A 254 1.74 -54.85 -23.89
CA GLY A 254 1.65 -54.69 -22.44
C GLY A 254 1.74 -53.23 -21.96
N ASN A 255 2.88 -52.56 -22.21
CA ASN A 255 3.08 -51.15 -21.79
C ASN A 255 2.26 -50.18 -22.64
N ARG A 256 1.95 -50.49 -23.94
CA ARG A 256 1.00 -49.74 -24.74
C ARG A 256 -0.40 -49.75 -24.12
N ASN A 257 -0.91 -50.94 -23.76
CA ASN A 257 -2.23 -51.09 -23.17
C ASN A 257 -2.32 -50.48 -21.78
N PHE A 258 -1.25 -50.59 -20.96
CA PHE A 258 -1.20 -49.89 -19.69
C PHE A 258 -1.38 -48.37 -19.88
N TRP A 259 -0.54 -47.73 -20.71
CA TRP A 259 -0.59 -46.31 -21.02
C TRP A 259 -1.94 -45.89 -21.61
N ARG A 260 -2.48 -46.67 -22.55
CA ARG A 260 -3.80 -46.45 -23.18
C ARG A 260 -4.91 -46.52 -22.18
N PHE A 261 -5.06 -47.60 -21.40
CA PHE A 261 -6.14 -47.75 -20.41
C PHE A 261 -6.03 -46.65 -19.33
N PHE A 262 -4.85 -46.33 -18.91
CA PHE A 262 -4.66 -45.24 -17.95
C PHE A 262 -5.15 -43.92 -18.54
N SER A 263 -4.74 -43.60 -19.76
CA SER A 263 -5.12 -42.35 -20.46
C SER A 263 -6.61 -42.28 -20.73
N ASP A 264 -7.21 -43.39 -21.21
CA ASP A 264 -8.64 -43.45 -21.51
C ASP A 264 -9.53 -43.35 -20.28
N TRP A 265 -9.10 -43.84 -19.15
CA TRP A 265 -9.92 -43.93 -17.95
C TRP A 265 -9.70 -42.80 -16.96
N PHE A 266 -8.47 -42.35 -16.83
CA PHE A 266 -8.01 -41.44 -15.76
C PHE A 266 -7.31 -40.19 -16.28
N GLY A 267 -7.20 -40.00 -17.58
CA GLY A 267 -6.49 -38.87 -18.19
C GLY A 267 -5.00 -39.09 -18.30
N SER A 268 -4.22 -38.03 -18.31
CA SER A 268 -2.77 -38.09 -18.52
C SER A 268 -2.06 -38.96 -17.47
N PRO A 269 -1.24 -39.94 -17.87
CA PRO A 269 -0.36 -40.65 -16.95
C PRO A 269 0.86 -39.83 -16.52
N ILE A 270 1.03 -38.67 -17.11
CA ILE A 270 2.10 -37.75 -16.79
C ILE A 270 1.55 -36.67 -15.86
N GLY A 271 1.92 -36.75 -14.60
CA GLY A 271 1.63 -35.77 -13.56
C GLY A 271 2.76 -34.76 -13.44
N GLY A 272 2.87 -34.13 -12.26
CA GLY A 272 3.94 -33.22 -11.94
C GLY A 272 5.35 -33.84 -12.03
N GLY A 273 6.33 -32.99 -12.27
CA GLY A 273 7.74 -33.36 -12.17
C GLY A 273 8.20 -33.41 -10.70
N PHE A 274 9.25 -32.67 -10.38
CA PHE A 274 9.72 -32.54 -8.99
C PHE A 274 8.98 -31.47 -8.18
N LEU A 275 8.07 -30.72 -8.81
CA LEU A 275 7.25 -29.68 -8.16
C LEU A 275 5.87 -30.26 -7.89
N LEU A 276 5.53 -30.45 -6.61
CA LEU A 276 4.26 -31.06 -6.21
C LEU A 276 3.49 -30.20 -5.22
N LYS A 277 2.17 -30.30 -5.27
CA LYS A 277 1.24 -29.77 -4.25
C LYS A 277 0.01 -30.68 -4.15
N SER A 278 -0.75 -30.55 -3.06
CA SER A 278 -2.14 -31.00 -3.04
C SER A 278 -3.08 -29.86 -3.47
N GLU A 279 -4.38 -30.11 -3.56
CA GLU A 279 -5.35 -29.06 -3.86
C GLU A 279 -5.38 -27.94 -2.84
N THR A 280 -5.08 -28.26 -1.58
CA THR A 280 -5.16 -27.32 -0.44
C THR A 280 -3.80 -26.92 0.10
N SER A 281 -2.69 -27.52 -0.34
CA SER A 281 -1.35 -27.26 0.18
C SER A 281 -0.59 -26.20 -0.63
N PRO A 282 0.47 -25.58 -0.07
CA PRO A 282 1.46 -24.86 -0.86
C PRO A 282 2.23 -25.80 -1.80
N THR A 283 3.06 -25.24 -2.67
CA THR A 283 3.93 -25.99 -3.58
C THR A 283 5.23 -26.38 -2.88
N TYR A 284 5.70 -27.58 -3.16
CA TYR A 284 6.96 -28.12 -2.67
C TYR A 284 7.86 -28.58 -3.82
N LEU A 285 9.17 -28.42 -3.62
CA LEU A 285 10.19 -29.12 -4.39
C LEU A 285 10.44 -30.48 -3.72
N ILE A 286 10.36 -31.54 -4.48
CA ILE A 286 10.68 -32.90 -4.01
C ILE A 286 12.11 -33.26 -4.43
N VAL A 287 12.91 -33.61 -3.44
CA VAL A 287 14.26 -34.12 -3.65
C VAL A 287 14.39 -35.42 -2.84
N ASP A 288 14.64 -36.52 -3.53
CA ASP A 288 14.58 -37.86 -2.94
C ASP A 288 13.24 -38.06 -2.19
N ASN A 289 13.25 -38.35 -0.91
CA ASN A 289 12.03 -38.54 -0.12
C ASN A 289 11.69 -37.33 0.76
N ASN A 290 12.21 -36.13 0.41
CA ASN A 290 12.00 -34.90 1.17
C ASN A 290 11.20 -33.87 0.38
N LYS A 291 10.28 -33.15 1.06
CA LYS A 291 9.54 -32.02 0.51
C LYS A 291 10.07 -30.70 1.09
N TYR A 292 10.51 -29.80 0.22
CA TYR A 292 11.01 -28.46 0.55
C TYR A 292 9.95 -27.43 0.20
N LEU A 293 9.45 -26.69 1.17
CA LEU A 293 8.44 -25.65 0.95
C LEU A 293 8.96 -24.55 0.03
N ILE A 294 8.21 -24.23 -1.02
CA ILE A 294 8.46 -23.06 -1.88
C ILE A 294 7.54 -21.94 -1.40
N SER A 295 8.11 -20.96 -0.71
CA SER A 295 7.35 -19.80 -0.17
C SER A 295 7.23 -18.63 -1.16
N ASP A 296 8.13 -18.56 -2.16
CA ASP A 296 8.13 -17.52 -3.19
C ASP A 296 7.64 -18.10 -4.53
N PRO A 297 6.48 -17.64 -5.06
CA PRO A 297 5.98 -18.12 -6.36
C PRO A 297 6.96 -17.95 -7.51
N ALA A 298 7.85 -16.95 -7.48
CA ALA A 298 8.86 -16.76 -8.51
C ALA A 298 9.87 -17.93 -8.58
N MET A 299 10.08 -18.65 -7.49
CA MET A 299 10.91 -19.86 -7.50
C MET A 299 10.25 -21.02 -8.26
N ILE A 300 8.91 -21.08 -8.33
CA ILE A 300 8.22 -22.12 -9.10
C ILE A 300 8.54 -21.94 -10.59
N GLU A 301 8.49 -20.69 -11.08
CA GLU A 301 8.85 -20.39 -12.46
C GLU A 301 10.34 -20.65 -12.72
N ALA A 302 11.19 -20.28 -11.77
CA ALA A 302 12.64 -20.52 -11.86
C ALA A 302 13.00 -22.03 -11.88
N LEU A 303 12.16 -22.89 -11.33
CA LEU A 303 12.35 -24.35 -11.30
C LEU A 303 11.56 -25.09 -12.37
N LYS A 304 10.87 -24.39 -13.27
CA LYS A 304 10.06 -25.00 -14.34
C LYS A 304 10.78 -26.07 -15.19
N PRO A 305 12.09 -26.00 -15.46
CA PRO A 305 12.79 -27.09 -16.15
C PRO A 305 12.82 -28.41 -15.38
N LEU A 306 12.53 -28.42 -14.08
CA LEU A 306 12.40 -29.67 -13.30
C LEU A 306 11.11 -30.45 -13.61
N GLY A 307 10.27 -29.91 -14.48
CA GLY A 307 9.00 -30.50 -14.92
C GLY A 307 7.79 -29.69 -14.50
N PRO A 308 6.60 -30.09 -14.98
CA PRO A 308 5.35 -29.40 -14.66
C PRO A 308 5.02 -29.54 -13.18
N LEU A 309 4.29 -28.57 -12.66
CA LEU A 309 3.70 -28.64 -11.32
C LEU A 309 2.61 -29.74 -11.31
N GLY A 310 2.76 -30.71 -10.41
CA GLY A 310 1.81 -31.79 -10.20
C GLY A 310 0.88 -31.51 -9.04
N VAL A 311 -0.38 -31.89 -9.20
CA VAL A 311 -1.35 -31.95 -8.10
C VAL A 311 -1.54 -33.40 -7.72
N ILE A 312 -1.26 -33.73 -6.45
CA ILE A 312 -1.32 -35.07 -5.90
C ILE A 312 -2.25 -35.12 -4.70
N SER A 313 -2.58 -36.29 -4.22
CA SER A 313 -3.35 -36.44 -3.00
C SER A 313 -2.58 -35.92 -1.79
N GLN A 314 -3.32 -35.43 -0.78
CA GLN A 314 -2.69 -34.97 0.48
C GLN A 314 -1.95 -36.12 1.16
N ASP A 315 -2.55 -37.31 1.17
CA ASP A 315 -1.94 -38.51 1.78
C ASP A 315 -0.57 -38.85 1.18
N TYR A 316 -0.45 -38.74 -0.14
CA TYR A 316 0.82 -38.99 -0.81
C TYR A 316 1.82 -37.84 -0.55
N LEU A 317 1.36 -36.58 -0.55
CA LEU A 317 2.21 -35.44 -0.20
C LEU A 317 2.74 -35.55 1.24
N ASP A 318 1.93 -36.08 2.17
CA ASP A 318 2.30 -36.26 3.57
C ASP A 318 3.25 -37.44 3.81
N SER A 319 3.35 -38.35 2.85
CA SER A 319 4.34 -39.43 2.90
C SER A 319 5.79 -38.95 2.70
N PHE A 320 5.99 -37.74 2.15
CA PHE A 320 7.33 -37.14 2.06
C PHE A 320 7.73 -36.49 3.37
N ALA A 321 8.97 -36.71 3.80
CA ALA A 321 9.50 -36.03 4.98
C ALA A 321 9.57 -34.52 4.76
N THR A 322 9.06 -33.76 5.72
CA THR A 322 9.12 -32.30 5.64
C THR A 322 10.52 -31.81 5.97
N ALA A 323 11.13 -31.12 5.00
CA ALA A 323 12.45 -30.48 5.13
C ALA A 323 12.33 -28.97 5.34
N SER A 324 13.43 -28.25 5.24
CA SER A 324 13.48 -26.79 5.34
C SER A 324 12.73 -26.11 4.20
N THR A 325 12.42 -24.82 4.38
CA THR A 325 11.96 -23.97 3.27
C THR A 325 13.08 -23.84 2.23
N LEU A 326 12.72 -23.98 0.95
CA LEU A 326 13.65 -23.79 -0.15
C LEU A 326 14.06 -22.32 -0.23
N ASN A 327 15.37 -22.09 -0.32
CA ASN A 327 15.92 -20.80 -0.72
C ASN A 327 16.54 -20.94 -2.14
N ARG A 328 17.09 -19.84 -2.67
CA ARG A 328 17.66 -19.85 -4.04
C ARG A 328 19.07 -20.48 -4.13
N LEU A 329 19.57 -21.09 -3.07
CA LEU A 329 20.89 -21.74 -3.05
C LEU A 329 20.76 -23.27 -3.13
N ILE A 330 21.32 -23.85 -4.16
CA ILE A 330 21.34 -25.29 -4.37
C ILE A 330 22.80 -25.78 -4.47
N LYS A 331 23.01 -27.05 -4.19
CA LYS A 331 24.32 -27.69 -4.29
C LYS A 331 24.26 -29.08 -4.93
N SER A 332 25.41 -29.52 -5.44
CA SER A 332 25.60 -30.92 -5.85
C SER A 332 26.06 -31.80 -4.67
N ALA A 333 26.05 -33.09 -4.88
CA ALA A 333 26.65 -34.07 -3.96
C ALA A 333 28.17 -33.85 -3.76
N THR A 334 28.83 -33.21 -4.71
CA THR A 334 30.27 -32.87 -4.65
C THR A 334 30.54 -31.54 -3.95
N GLY A 335 29.51 -30.83 -3.47
CA GLY A 335 29.65 -29.56 -2.74
C GLY A 335 29.78 -28.32 -3.60
N GLN A 336 29.57 -28.38 -4.92
CA GLN A 336 29.48 -27.20 -5.77
C GLN A 336 28.15 -26.47 -5.52
N TYR A 337 28.18 -25.14 -5.38
CA TYR A 337 27.00 -24.28 -5.12
C TYR A 337 26.58 -23.50 -6.36
N TRP A 338 25.26 -23.27 -6.45
CA TRP A 338 24.67 -22.43 -7.47
C TRP A 338 23.47 -21.64 -6.89
N PHE A 339 23.30 -20.46 -7.39
CA PHE A 339 22.06 -19.72 -7.34
C PHE A 339 21.17 -20.14 -8.50
N PHE A 340 19.87 -20.30 -8.31
CA PHE A 340 18.98 -20.62 -9.42
C PHE A 340 17.96 -19.51 -9.67
N ASP A 341 17.72 -19.23 -10.95
CA ASP A 341 16.73 -18.28 -11.42
C ASP A 341 16.43 -18.53 -12.91
N ASP A 342 15.20 -18.19 -13.38
CA ASP A 342 14.79 -18.27 -14.78
C ASP A 342 15.21 -19.60 -15.48
N GLY A 343 15.02 -20.72 -14.83
CA GLY A 343 15.37 -22.04 -15.37
C GLY A 343 16.87 -22.34 -15.47
N LYS A 344 17.71 -21.52 -14.89
CA LYS A 344 19.16 -21.58 -14.94
C LYS A 344 19.76 -21.70 -13.55
N LYS A 345 21.00 -22.24 -13.52
CA LYS A 345 21.84 -22.25 -12.33
C LYS A 345 23.09 -21.40 -12.58
N PHE A 346 23.38 -20.48 -11.66
CA PHE A 346 24.50 -19.54 -11.71
C PHE A 346 25.54 -19.92 -10.68
N THR A 347 26.78 -20.08 -11.08
CA THR A 347 27.85 -20.57 -10.23
C THR A 347 28.14 -19.59 -9.09
N ILE A 348 28.21 -20.14 -7.88
CA ILE A 348 28.72 -19.50 -6.67
C ILE A 348 29.99 -20.22 -6.28
N THR A 349 31.09 -19.50 -6.14
CA THR A 349 32.42 -20.08 -5.93
C THR A 349 32.74 -20.29 -4.47
N THR A 350 32.20 -19.48 -3.57
CA THR A 350 32.46 -19.53 -2.12
C THR A 350 31.24 -19.25 -1.29
N CYS A 351 31.23 -19.73 -0.05
CA CYS A 351 30.15 -19.38 0.90
C CYS A 351 30.14 -17.90 1.29
N ASN A 352 31.30 -17.23 1.26
CA ASN A 352 31.34 -15.76 1.45
C ASN A 352 30.60 -15.03 0.32
N GLN A 353 30.76 -15.52 -0.91
CA GLN A 353 29.99 -14.99 -2.03
C GLN A 353 28.48 -15.24 -1.85
N ALA A 354 28.08 -16.46 -1.41
CA ALA A 354 26.68 -16.73 -1.09
C ALA A 354 26.14 -15.76 0.00
N ALA A 355 26.92 -15.51 1.05
CA ALA A 355 26.56 -14.59 2.12
C ALA A 355 26.37 -13.14 1.62
N THR A 356 27.14 -12.71 0.59
CA THR A 356 26.92 -11.40 -0.04
C THR A 356 25.51 -11.27 -0.62
N PHE A 357 24.95 -12.39 -1.13
CA PHE A 357 23.57 -12.48 -1.60
C PHE A 357 22.56 -12.86 -0.51
N GLY A 358 22.93 -12.80 0.78
CA GLY A 358 22.04 -13.14 1.89
C GLY A 358 21.70 -14.62 1.99
N LEU A 359 22.54 -15.50 1.43
CA LEU A 359 22.34 -16.95 1.40
C LEU A 359 23.37 -17.65 2.27
N ASP A 360 22.92 -18.70 2.98
CA ASP A 360 23.78 -19.52 3.83
C ASP A 360 24.01 -20.91 3.18
N CYS A 361 25.26 -21.28 3.03
CA CYS A 361 25.65 -22.60 2.49
C CYS A 361 25.10 -23.77 3.30
N VAL A 362 24.87 -23.60 4.60
CA VAL A 362 24.29 -24.64 5.45
C VAL A 362 22.88 -24.99 5.00
N THR A 363 22.10 -23.99 4.58
CA THR A 363 20.71 -24.16 4.13
C THR A 363 20.56 -24.52 2.65
N ALA A 364 21.68 -24.71 1.93
CA ALA A 364 21.67 -25.07 0.51
C ALA A 364 21.05 -26.46 0.31
N VAL A 365 20.03 -26.53 -0.56
CA VAL A 365 19.37 -27.80 -0.89
C VAL A 365 20.23 -28.58 -1.88
N GLN A 366 20.57 -29.83 -1.51
CA GLN A 366 21.28 -30.71 -2.39
C GLN A 366 20.31 -31.31 -3.41
N LEU A 367 20.48 -30.98 -4.70
CA LEU A 367 19.70 -31.56 -5.78
C LEU A 367 20.34 -32.84 -6.31
N THR A 368 19.52 -33.74 -6.85
CA THR A 368 19.98 -34.90 -7.60
C THR A 368 20.67 -34.49 -8.89
N SER A 369 21.50 -35.38 -9.43
CA SER A 369 22.20 -35.13 -10.71
C SER A 369 21.20 -34.88 -11.87
N SER A 370 20.04 -35.56 -11.87
CA SER A 370 19.00 -35.34 -12.89
C SER A 370 18.35 -33.96 -12.76
N GLN A 371 18.04 -33.52 -11.53
CA GLN A 371 17.52 -32.17 -11.28
C GLN A 371 18.53 -31.09 -11.66
N LEU A 372 19.81 -31.26 -11.30
CA LEU A 372 20.86 -30.31 -11.68
C LEU A 372 21.07 -30.25 -13.19
N SER A 373 20.97 -31.37 -13.90
CA SER A 373 21.13 -31.40 -15.36
C SER A 373 19.96 -30.77 -16.11
N ALA A 374 18.76 -30.74 -15.48
CA ALA A 374 17.59 -30.07 -16.06
C ALA A 374 17.72 -28.55 -16.05
N LEU A 375 18.47 -27.98 -15.09
CA LEU A 375 18.72 -26.55 -15.03
C LEU A 375 19.87 -26.18 -15.95
N ALA A 376 19.64 -25.28 -16.91
CA ALA A 376 20.66 -24.80 -17.82
C ALA A 376 21.76 -24.04 -17.05
N ASN A 377 22.99 -24.01 -17.62
CA ASN A 377 24.07 -23.23 -17.03
C ASN A 377 23.91 -21.74 -17.39
N GLY A 378 23.79 -20.88 -16.38
CA GLY A 378 23.62 -19.44 -16.51
C GLY A 378 24.92 -18.62 -16.42
N GLY A 379 26.06 -19.28 -16.15
CA GLY A 379 27.33 -18.58 -15.94
C GLY A 379 27.64 -18.29 -14.48
N ALA A 380 28.51 -17.32 -14.24
CA ALA A 380 28.85 -16.89 -12.88
C ALA A 380 27.85 -15.86 -12.35
N LEU A 381 27.49 -15.96 -11.08
CA LEU A 381 26.76 -14.92 -10.37
C LEU A 381 27.71 -13.80 -9.97
N THR A 382 27.35 -12.56 -10.21
CA THR A 382 28.12 -11.37 -9.80
C THR A 382 27.21 -10.36 -9.09
N GLU A 383 27.81 -9.45 -8.33
CA GLU A 383 27.12 -8.51 -7.46
C GLU A 383 26.48 -7.32 -8.21
N ARG A 384 26.81 -7.11 -9.48
CA ARG A 384 26.18 -6.10 -10.32
C ARG A 384 25.04 -6.71 -11.11
N VAL A 385 23.83 -6.24 -10.91
CA VAL A 385 22.60 -6.86 -11.43
C VAL A 385 21.76 -5.83 -12.17
N ALA A 386 21.22 -6.19 -13.33
CA ALA A 386 20.29 -5.35 -14.07
C ALA A 386 18.91 -5.29 -13.39
N GLY A 387 18.23 -4.15 -13.53
CA GLY A 387 16.81 -4.00 -13.26
C GLY A 387 15.93 -4.59 -14.35
N GLU A 388 14.62 -4.35 -14.25
CA GLU A 388 13.67 -4.71 -15.31
C GLU A 388 13.68 -3.71 -16.47
N GLY A 389 14.22 -2.52 -16.24
CA GLY A 389 14.45 -1.47 -17.24
C GLY A 389 15.94 -1.21 -17.46
N THR A 390 16.31 0.05 -17.38
CA THR A 390 17.69 0.53 -17.53
C THR A 390 18.45 0.66 -16.21
N GLU A 391 17.81 0.36 -15.08
CA GLU A 391 18.40 0.48 -13.77
C GLU A 391 19.43 -0.60 -13.51
N GLU A 392 20.44 -0.26 -12.74
CA GLU A 392 21.42 -1.21 -12.24
C GLU A 392 21.43 -1.21 -10.72
N PHE A 393 21.81 -2.34 -10.17
CA PHE A 393 21.88 -2.58 -8.73
C PHE A 393 23.23 -3.17 -8.37
N PHE A 394 23.72 -2.80 -7.21
CA PHE A 394 24.86 -3.42 -6.57
C PHE A 394 24.42 -4.17 -5.32
N ILE A 395 24.65 -5.48 -5.28
CA ILE A 395 24.34 -6.31 -4.12
C ILE A 395 25.58 -6.37 -3.23
N SER A 396 25.44 -5.95 -1.99
CA SER A 396 26.53 -5.98 -1.02
C SER A 396 25.96 -6.08 0.41
N GLY A 397 26.62 -6.86 1.26
CA GLY A 397 26.20 -7.05 2.63
C GLY A 397 24.74 -7.52 2.76
N ALA A 398 24.33 -8.49 1.96
CA ALA A 398 22.97 -9.03 1.91
C ALA A 398 21.88 -7.95 1.70
N SER A 399 22.18 -6.93 0.94
CA SER A 399 21.23 -5.86 0.58
C SER A 399 21.39 -5.45 -0.89
N LYS A 400 20.28 -5.01 -1.50
CA LYS A 400 20.25 -4.49 -2.86
C LYS A 400 20.30 -2.95 -2.84
N ARG A 401 21.26 -2.39 -3.53
CA ARG A 401 21.55 -0.95 -3.60
C ARG A 401 21.33 -0.46 -5.02
N GLN A 402 20.33 0.35 -5.28
CA GLN A 402 20.13 0.93 -6.61
C GLN A 402 21.24 1.92 -6.94
N ILE A 403 21.76 1.87 -8.16
CA ILE A 403 22.80 2.77 -8.68
C ILE A 403 22.11 3.86 -9.48
N LEU A 404 22.43 5.12 -9.22
CA LEU A 404 21.91 6.23 -10.02
C LEU A 404 22.58 6.29 -11.39
N ASP A 405 23.90 6.34 -11.40
CA ASP A 405 24.72 6.49 -12.60
C ASP A 405 26.19 6.11 -12.36
N PRO A 406 27.01 6.01 -13.42
CA PRO A 406 28.44 5.68 -13.29
C PRO A 406 29.25 6.71 -12.49
N PHE A 407 28.86 7.99 -12.54
CA PHE A 407 29.53 9.03 -11.74
C PHE A 407 29.35 8.76 -10.23
N SER A 408 28.14 8.40 -9.82
CA SER A 408 27.83 8.02 -8.44
C SER A 408 28.63 6.80 -7.96
N VAL A 409 28.91 5.84 -8.85
CA VAL A 409 29.75 4.68 -8.56
C VAL A 409 31.20 5.10 -8.30
N THR A 410 31.73 6.00 -9.14
CA THR A 410 33.09 6.52 -9.03
C THR A 410 33.26 7.32 -7.72
N GLU A 411 32.33 8.22 -7.41
CA GLU A 411 32.33 9.01 -6.18
C GLU A 411 32.23 8.12 -4.91
N ALA A 412 31.51 6.99 -5.00
CA ALA A 412 31.42 6.04 -3.91
C ALA A 412 32.63 5.12 -3.77
N GLY A 413 33.61 5.19 -4.69
CA GLY A 413 34.79 4.33 -4.71
C GLY A 413 34.48 2.84 -4.93
N ILE A 414 33.36 2.53 -5.62
CA ILE A 414 32.92 1.14 -5.84
C ILE A 414 33.53 0.61 -7.14
N ASN A 415 34.23 -0.52 -7.03
CA ASN A 415 34.67 -1.27 -8.19
C ASN A 415 33.59 -2.28 -8.58
N LEU A 416 32.77 -1.95 -9.58
CA LEU A 416 31.71 -2.84 -10.03
C LEU A 416 32.25 -4.03 -10.82
N PRO A 417 31.81 -5.27 -10.51
CA PRO A 417 32.12 -6.43 -11.34
C PRO A 417 31.36 -6.38 -12.67
N ALA A 418 31.60 -7.38 -13.53
CA ALA A 418 30.81 -7.58 -14.73
C ALA A 418 29.33 -7.71 -14.39
N LEU A 419 28.46 -7.32 -15.32
CA LEU A 419 27.00 -7.44 -15.12
C LEU A 419 26.61 -8.91 -15.02
N SER A 420 25.86 -9.26 -13.97
CA SER A 420 25.30 -10.60 -13.77
C SER A 420 24.26 -10.90 -14.85
N PRO A 421 24.18 -12.14 -15.33
CA PRO A 421 23.12 -12.52 -16.27
C PRO A 421 21.73 -12.68 -15.64
N THR A 422 21.60 -12.50 -14.32
CA THR A 422 20.31 -12.46 -13.62
C THR A 422 19.77 -11.03 -13.53
N LYS A 423 18.48 -10.89 -13.15
CA LYS A 423 17.85 -9.61 -12.89
C LYS A 423 17.57 -9.40 -11.40
N ILE A 424 17.30 -8.16 -11.02
CA ILE A 424 17.05 -7.78 -9.63
C ILE A 424 15.82 -8.46 -9.05
N SER A 425 14.86 -8.87 -9.87
CA SER A 425 13.66 -9.61 -9.44
C SER A 425 14.01 -10.94 -8.75
N ALA A 426 15.13 -11.59 -9.12
CA ALA A 426 15.62 -12.78 -8.44
C ALA A 426 16.04 -12.54 -6.98
N PHE A 427 16.27 -11.30 -6.60
CA PHE A 427 16.75 -10.87 -5.29
C PHE A 427 15.69 -10.08 -4.48
N ASN A 428 14.41 -10.31 -4.77
CA ASN A 428 13.33 -9.61 -4.05
C ASN A 428 13.28 -9.93 -2.55
N TYR A 429 13.85 -11.05 -2.15
CA TYR A 429 14.02 -11.41 -0.74
C TYR A 429 15.06 -10.56 0.01
N LEU A 430 15.96 -9.86 -0.70
CA LEU A 430 16.93 -8.97 -0.08
C LEU A 430 16.29 -7.63 0.33
N PRO A 431 16.64 -7.11 1.50
CA PRO A 431 16.25 -5.76 1.89
C PRO A 431 16.93 -4.71 1.01
N TRP A 432 16.33 -3.54 0.93
CA TRP A 432 16.98 -2.37 0.35
C TRP A 432 18.15 -1.91 1.22
N GLY A 433 19.26 -1.60 0.59
CA GLY A 433 20.42 -0.93 1.20
C GLY A 433 20.48 0.55 0.78
N ASN A 434 21.45 1.28 1.32
CA ASN A 434 21.70 2.66 0.91
C ASN A 434 22.03 2.71 -0.59
N PRO A 435 21.32 3.51 -1.39
CA PRO A 435 21.59 3.61 -2.81
C PRO A 435 22.96 4.21 -3.08
N VAL A 436 23.45 4.04 -4.31
CA VAL A 436 24.69 4.63 -4.78
C VAL A 436 24.34 5.91 -5.54
N ILE A 437 24.45 7.05 -4.87
CA ILE A 437 24.09 8.38 -5.38
C ILE A 437 25.18 9.38 -4.98
N ALA A 438 25.72 10.11 -5.95
CA ALA A 438 26.67 11.20 -5.68
C ALA A 438 25.99 12.38 -5.00
N ASN A 439 26.72 13.11 -4.15
CA ASN A 439 26.21 14.32 -3.51
C ASN A 439 25.89 15.40 -4.55
N LYS A 440 24.85 16.19 -4.31
CA LYS A 440 24.33 17.24 -5.21
C LYS A 440 23.83 16.73 -6.57
N SER A 441 23.41 15.47 -6.67
CA SER A 441 22.78 14.93 -7.88
C SER A 441 21.31 15.38 -7.98
N LEU A 442 20.91 15.73 -9.20
CA LEU A 442 19.52 15.97 -9.62
C LEU A 442 19.08 14.85 -10.56
N PHE A 443 18.03 14.14 -10.22
CA PHE A 443 17.52 13.00 -10.99
C PHE A 443 16.00 12.89 -10.92
N THR A 444 15.43 11.96 -11.68
CA THR A 444 13.98 11.68 -11.66
C THR A 444 13.69 10.50 -10.74
N ASN A 445 12.75 10.66 -9.82
CA ASN A 445 12.13 9.54 -9.13
C ASN A 445 11.16 8.84 -10.10
N ARG A 446 11.51 7.65 -10.55
CA ARG A 446 10.74 6.91 -11.55
C ARG A 446 9.35 6.52 -11.07
N THR A 447 9.17 6.31 -9.77
CA THR A 447 7.87 5.92 -9.20
C THR A 447 6.88 7.07 -9.19
N THR A 448 7.34 8.28 -8.86
CA THR A 448 6.48 9.48 -8.79
C THR A 448 6.48 10.31 -10.07
N GLY A 449 7.52 10.16 -10.91
CA GLY A 449 7.77 10.99 -12.08
C GLY A 449 8.36 12.37 -11.75
N ASN A 450 8.49 12.72 -10.49
CA ASN A 450 9.01 14.00 -10.04
C ASN A 450 10.54 14.02 -10.07
N LYS A 451 11.11 15.20 -10.25
CA LYS A 451 12.54 15.43 -10.02
C LYS A 451 12.84 15.51 -8.53
N GLY A 452 14.05 15.16 -8.17
CA GLY A 452 14.53 15.28 -6.81
C GLY A 452 16.04 15.54 -6.77
N VAL A 453 16.51 16.08 -5.67
CA VAL A 453 17.92 16.32 -5.42
C VAL A 453 18.38 15.57 -4.19
N PHE A 454 19.61 15.09 -4.22
CA PHE A 454 20.26 14.41 -3.12
C PHE A 454 21.38 15.31 -2.57
N VAL A 455 21.25 15.71 -1.33
CA VAL A 455 22.20 16.64 -0.69
C VAL A 455 22.51 16.14 0.72
N ASP A 456 23.79 15.90 1.00
CA ASP A 456 24.32 15.49 2.31
C ASP A 456 23.52 14.34 2.95
N GLY A 457 23.27 13.30 2.17
CA GLY A 457 22.56 12.11 2.65
C GLY A 457 21.04 12.25 2.74
N VAL A 458 20.47 13.37 2.29
CA VAL A 458 19.01 13.65 2.31
C VAL A 458 18.50 13.78 0.88
N TYR A 459 17.43 13.07 0.58
CA TYR A 459 16.69 13.19 -0.68
C TYR A 459 15.53 14.18 -0.53
N PHE A 460 15.51 15.21 -1.35
CA PHE A 460 14.44 16.20 -1.43
C PHE A 460 13.71 16.03 -2.75
N GLU A 461 12.46 15.60 -2.72
CA GLU A 461 11.61 15.58 -3.90
C GLU A 461 11.16 17.02 -4.23
N ILE A 462 11.14 17.37 -5.51
CA ILE A 462 10.76 18.70 -5.98
C ILE A 462 9.33 18.65 -6.50
N ASP A 463 8.47 19.53 -6.00
CA ASP A 463 7.11 19.68 -6.54
C ASP A 463 7.14 19.94 -8.06
N ALA A 464 6.27 19.29 -8.81
CA ALA A 464 6.29 19.33 -10.27
C ALA A 464 6.14 20.75 -10.85
N LYS A 465 5.30 21.59 -10.23
CA LYS A 465 5.12 22.98 -10.66
C LYS A 465 6.38 23.81 -10.38
N THR A 466 6.97 23.61 -9.23
CA THR A 466 8.24 24.24 -8.86
C THR A 466 9.36 23.82 -9.81
N SER A 467 9.44 22.51 -10.11
CA SER A 467 10.45 21.99 -11.06
C SER A 467 10.30 22.53 -12.49
N ALA A 468 9.09 22.87 -12.88
CA ALA A 468 8.82 23.46 -14.21
C ALA A 468 9.26 24.93 -14.31
N GLU A 469 9.28 25.66 -13.19
CA GLU A 469 9.54 27.10 -13.15
C GLU A 469 10.96 27.42 -12.68
N VAL A 470 11.61 26.51 -11.89
CA VAL A 470 12.94 26.68 -11.36
C VAL A 470 13.90 25.67 -11.98
N ASN A 471 14.96 26.16 -12.62
CA ASN A 471 15.96 25.30 -13.27
C ASN A 471 17.01 24.81 -12.27
N PHE A 472 16.68 23.73 -11.55
CA PHE A 472 17.59 23.12 -10.57
C PHE A 472 18.88 22.57 -11.20
N ALA A 473 18.90 22.28 -12.51
CA ALA A 473 20.11 21.82 -13.20
C ALA A 473 21.22 22.88 -13.28
N LYS A 474 20.93 24.14 -12.95
CA LYS A 474 21.96 25.17 -12.79
C LYS A 474 22.81 24.98 -11.53
N TRP A 475 22.29 24.29 -10.52
CA TRP A 475 22.89 24.21 -9.19
C TRP A 475 23.23 22.78 -8.76
N PHE A 476 22.62 21.81 -9.36
CA PHE A 476 22.79 20.39 -9.09
C PHE A 476 23.20 19.63 -10.34
N ALA A 477 24.09 18.66 -10.19
CA ALA A 477 24.51 17.82 -11.30
C ALA A 477 23.32 16.97 -11.83
N ALA A 478 22.89 17.27 -13.04
CA ALA A 478 21.78 16.52 -13.67
C ALA A 478 22.26 15.14 -14.09
N SER A 479 21.58 14.10 -13.63
CA SER A 479 21.79 12.73 -14.02
C SER A 479 20.67 12.26 -14.95
N ASN A 480 21.03 11.47 -15.96
CA ASN A 480 20.07 10.76 -16.82
C ASN A 480 19.56 9.47 -16.15
N GLY A 481 20.16 9.06 -15.05
CA GLY A 481 19.70 7.94 -14.23
C GLY A 481 18.39 8.25 -13.51
N THR A 482 17.71 7.20 -13.10
CA THR A 482 16.46 7.31 -12.32
C THR A 482 16.55 6.46 -11.08
N MET A 483 15.84 6.89 -10.03
CA MET A 483 15.71 6.14 -8.80
C MET A 483 14.26 5.78 -8.55
N THR A 484 14.00 4.62 -7.94
CA THR A 484 12.67 4.28 -7.45
C THR A 484 12.48 4.76 -6.03
N THR A 485 11.23 4.93 -5.60
CA THR A 485 10.93 5.26 -4.19
C THR A 485 11.48 4.19 -3.25
N ASP A 486 11.37 2.90 -3.64
CA ASP A 486 11.93 1.79 -2.86
C ASP A 486 13.45 1.84 -2.80
N GLY A 487 14.13 2.17 -3.91
CA GLY A 487 15.58 2.36 -3.96
C GLY A 487 16.07 3.48 -3.03
N LEU A 488 15.22 4.47 -2.80
CA LEU A 488 15.47 5.59 -1.88
C LEU A 488 15.03 5.29 -0.43
N SER A 489 14.46 4.14 -0.13
CA SER A 489 13.85 3.83 1.18
C SER A 489 14.81 3.86 2.38
N LYS A 490 16.12 3.80 2.13
CA LYS A 490 17.16 3.91 3.17
C LYS A 490 17.81 5.29 3.22
N VAL A 491 17.39 6.20 2.37
CA VAL A 491 17.84 7.59 2.40
C VAL A 491 16.91 8.39 3.30
N ASN A 492 17.45 9.31 4.08
CA ASN A 492 16.63 10.26 4.82
C ASN A 492 15.83 11.10 3.81
N SER A 493 14.51 11.04 3.90
CA SER A 493 13.65 11.87 3.07
C SER A 493 13.49 13.23 3.70
N GLY A 494 13.87 14.25 2.99
CA GLY A 494 13.54 15.63 3.29
C GLY A 494 12.08 15.96 2.93
N VAL A 495 11.71 17.19 3.17
CA VAL A 495 10.39 17.70 2.76
C VAL A 495 10.32 17.84 1.23
N THR A 496 9.12 17.81 0.66
CA THR A 496 8.94 18.19 -0.74
C THR A 496 9.24 19.66 -0.93
N VAL A 497 10.22 19.97 -1.77
CA VAL A 497 10.64 21.35 -2.10
C VAL A 497 9.56 22.01 -2.95
N LYS A 498 9.13 23.18 -2.50
CA LYS A 498 8.18 24.05 -3.20
C LYS A 498 8.82 25.40 -3.52
N SER A 499 8.15 26.21 -4.31
CA SER A 499 8.68 27.51 -4.74
C SER A 499 8.96 28.50 -3.60
N ILE A 500 8.32 28.32 -2.45
CA ILE A 500 8.68 29.02 -1.21
C ILE A 500 9.07 27.99 -0.18
N VAL A 501 10.26 28.14 0.40
CA VAL A 501 10.81 27.26 1.45
C VAL A 501 11.22 28.06 2.68
N GLN A 502 11.36 27.40 3.81
CA GLN A 502 11.88 27.98 5.03
C GLN A 502 13.20 27.31 5.39
N GLY A 503 14.19 28.08 5.78
CA GLY A 503 15.45 27.58 6.34
C GLY A 503 15.30 27.21 7.82
N PRO A 504 16.31 26.53 8.40
CA PRO A 504 16.31 26.13 9.81
C PRO A 504 16.25 27.34 10.78
N THR A 505 16.74 28.50 10.37
CA THR A 505 16.71 29.75 11.15
C THR A 505 15.34 30.43 11.14
N GLY A 506 14.37 29.89 10.43
CA GLY A 506 13.04 30.49 10.27
C GLY A 506 12.92 31.49 9.11
N LEU A 507 14.02 31.83 8.44
CA LEU A 507 14.00 32.71 7.27
C LEU A 507 13.38 32.01 6.07
N HIS A 508 12.48 32.69 5.39
CA HIS A 508 11.81 32.19 4.19
C HIS A 508 12.55 32.62 2.92
N TYR A 509 12.47 31.78 1.91
CA TYR A 509 13.09 32.02 0.61
C TYR A 509 12.12 31.72 -0.52
N LEU A 510 12.06 32.61 -1.48
CA LEU A 510 11.46 32.35 -2.79
C LEU A 510 12.53 31.74 -3.69
N LEU A 511 12.27 30.57 -4.26
CA LEU A 511 13.15 29.97 -5.27
C LEU A 511 12.80 30.57 -6.64
N THR A 512 13.79 31.11 -7.32
CA THR A 512 13.69 31.73 -8.65
C THR A 512 14.70 31.06 -9.59
N PRO A 513 14.62 31.26 -10.92
CA PRO A 513 15.62 30.74 -11.85
C PRO A 513 17.06 31.26 -11.59
N GLU A 514 17.21 32.34 -10.87
CA GLU A 514 18.49 32.97 -10.53
C GLU A 514 19.08 32.48 -9.21
N GLY A 515 18.24 31.98 -8.30
CA GLY A 515 18.68 31.52 -6.99
C GLY A 515 17.59 31.60 -5.91
N LYS A 516 18.01 31.60 -4.66
CA LYS A 516 17.12 31.81 -3.51
C LYS A 516 17.03 33.28 -3.15
N ARG A 517 15.84 33.85 -3.13
CA ARG A 517 15.55 35.24 -2.74
C ARG A 517 15.00 35.28 -1.32
N PRO A 518 15.65 35.96 -0.37
CA PRO A 518 15.16 36.06 1.01
C PRO A 518 13.83 36.82 1.11
N ILE A 519 12.93 36.33 1.96
CA ILE A 519 11.64 36.97 2.27
C ILE A 519 11.72 37.44 3.73
N ILE A 520 11.88 38.73 3.92
CA ILE A 520 11.85 39.38 5.25
C ILE A 520 10.40 39.41 5.73
N ASN A 521 10.15 39.06 6.99
CA ASN A 521 8.81 38.82 7.54
C ASN A 521 8.00 37.76 6.76
N GLY A 522 8.65 36.68 6.30
CA GLY A 522 8.03 35.67 5.45
C GLY A 522 6.82 34.97 6.10
N THR A 523 6.71 34.96 7.41
CA THR A 523 5.53 34.47 8.14
C THR A 523 4.26 35.26 7.83
N GLU A 524 4.37 36.53 7.38
CA GLU A 524 3.25 37.33 6.88
C GLU A 524 2.82 36.93 5.47
N VAL A 525 3.67 36.20 4.74
CA VAL A 525 3.39 35.67 3.39
C VAL A 525 2.77 34.30 3.46
N ILE A 526 3.37 33.36 4.20
CA ILE A 526 2.96 31.97 4.32
C ILE A 526 3.32 31.41 5.70
N ALA A 527 2.41 30.58 6.25
CA ALA A 527 2.64 29.92 7.55
C ALA A 527 3.41 28.62 7.43
N ASP A 528 3.17 27.86 6.36
CA ASP A 528 3.49 26.43 6.24
C ASP A 528 4.45 26.18 5.06
N ALA A 529 5.48 27.00 4.93
CA ALA A 529 6.54 26.73 3.97
C ALA A 529 7.33 25.48 4.43
N PRO A 530 7.66 24.54 3.53
CA PRO A 530 8.46 23.38 3.88
C PRO A 530 9.84 23.81 4.40
N ILE A 531 10.27 23.21 5.51
CA ILE A 531 11.57 23.52 6.13
C ILE A 531 12.63 22.63 5.47
N VAL A 532 13.57 23.24 4.77
CA VAL A 532 14.69 22.56 4.12
C VAL A 532 15.96 22.68 4.95
N SER A 533 16.94 21.78 4.70
CA SER A 533 18.21 21.82 5.40
C SER A 533 19.09 23.02 4.98
N GLU A 534 20.03 23.40 5.84
CA GLU A 534 21.03 24.42 5.53
C GLU A 534 21.91 24.00 4.33
N ALA A 535 22.25 22.70 4.26
CA ALA A 535 23.02 22.15 3.14
C ALA A 535 22.29 22.31 1.79
N PHE A 536 20.97 22.09 1.79
CA PHE A 536 20.15 22.33 0.59
C PHE A 536 20.18 23.81 0.19
N LEU A 537 19.99 24.72 1.14
CA LEU A 537 20.04 26.15 0.86
C LEU A 537 21.42 26.60 0.37
N ASN A 538 22.50 26.10 0.95
CA ASN A 538 23.85 26.42 0.55
C ASN A 538 24.24 25.93 -0.85
N ALA A 539 23.53 24.93 -1.36
CA ALA A 539 23.68 24.48 -2.74
C ALA A 539 23.04 25.44 -3.77
N ILE A 540 22.19 26.38 -3.33
CA ILE A 540 21.48 27.33 -4.19
C ILE A 540 22.08 28.73 -4.00
N PRO A 541 22.52 29.43 -5.06
CA PRO A 541 23.06 30.78 -4.94
C PRO A 541 22.02 31.78 -4.38
N SER A 542 22.48 32.80 -3.70
CA SER A 542 21.61 33.86 -3.18
C SER A 542 21.32 34.91 -4.26
N ASP A 543 20.05 35.26 -4.46
CA ASP A 543 19.61 36.43 -5.20
C ASP A 543 19.88 37.68 -4.33
N ALA A 544 20.49 38.68 -4.90
CA ALA A 544 20.86 39.91 -4.19
C ALA A 544 19.66 40.72 -3.69
N THR A 545 18.47 40.51 -4.25
CA THR A 545 17.25 41.25 -3.90
C THR A 545 16.43 40.52 -2.85
N SER A 546 15.93 41.22 -1.85
CA SER A 546 15.02 40.65 -0.86
C SER A 546 13.59 41.16 -1.08
N ILE A 547 12.63 40.37 -0.59
CA ILE A 547 11.22 40.76 -0.51
C ILE A 547 10.88 41.04 0.95
N THR A 548 10.33 42.19 1.24
CA THR A 548 9.90 42.51 2.61
C THR A 548 8.38 42.55 2.67
N ALA A 549 7.78 41.72 3.50
CA ALA A 549 6.33 41.74 3.70
C ALA A 549 5.93 42.83 4.74
N PRO A 550 4.76 43.48 4.57
CA PRO A 550 3.78 43.31 3.50
C PRO A 550 4.33 43.76 2.13
N ALA A 551 3.86 43.13 1.04
CA ALA A 551 4.36 43.35 -0.30
C ALA A 551 3.23 43.36 -1.35
N PHE A 552 3.51 44.02 -2.49
CA PHE A 552 2.71 43.82 -3.70
C PHE A 552 3.37 42.75 -4.56
N ILE A 553 2.60 41.73 -4.93
CA ILE A 553 3.09 40.65 -5.80
C ILE A 553 2.17 40.49 -7.02
N ARG A 554 2.74 39.92 -8.08
CA ARG A 554 1.99 39.56 -9.28
C ARG A 554 2.51 38.20 -9.76
N GLY A 555 1.63 37.29 -10.18
CA GLY A 555 2.03 36.04 -10.83
C GLY A 555 2.62 36.32 -12.20
N ALA A 556 3.63 35.59 -12.61
CA ALA A 556 4.20 35.69 -13.94
C ALA A 556 3.09 35.49 -15.01
N GLY A 557 2.95 36.47 -15.91
CA GLY A 557 1.90 36.50 -16.93
C GLY A 557 0.51 36.93 -16.44
N ASP A 558 0.31 37.15 -15.13
CA ASP A 558 -0.97 37.65 -14.60
C ASP A 558 -1.03 39.19 -14.68
N LYS A 559 -2.24 39.74 -14.85
CA LYS A 559 -2.49 41.18 -14.77
C LYS A 559 -2.89 41.61 -13.35
N THR A 560 -3.26 40.68 -12.49
CA THR A 560 -3.77 40.97 -11.17
C THR A 560 -2.61 41.22 -10.21
N ILE A 561 -2.63 42.36 -9.54
CA ILE A 561 -1.67 42.68 -8.46
C ILE A 561 -2.33 42.36 -7.13
N TYR A 562 -1.64 41.60 -6.33
CA TYR A 562 -2.09 41.22 -5.01
C TYR A 562 -1.30 41.96 -3.91
N TYR A 563 -1.99 42.37 -2.89
CA TYR A 563 -1.40 42.76 -1.62
C TYR A 563 -1.27 41.55 -0.72
N VAL A 564 -0.08 41.28 -0.21
CA VAL A 564 0.21 40.16 0.66
C VAL A 564 0.44 40.66 2.07
N ASN A 565 -0.42 40.19 2.96
CA ASN A 565 -0.36 40.45 4.39
C ASN A 565 -1.16 39.38 5.14
N ALA A 566 -0.80 39.11 6.39
CA ALA A 566 -1.50 38.14 7.25
C ALA A 566 -1.75 36.78 6.56
N LYS A 567 -0.73 36.25 5.87
CA LYS A 567 -0.72 34.93 5.21
C LYS A 567 -1.72 34.77 4.07
N GLN A 568 -2.17 35.89 3.49
CA GLN A 568 -3.11 35.90 2.38
C GLN A 568 -2.67 36.84 1.28
N ARG A 569 -2.88 36.43 0.01
CA ARG A 569 -2.85 37.31 -1.14
C ARG A 569 -4.25 37.82 -1.44
N ARG A 570 -4.43 39.12 -1.50
CA ARG A 570 -5.72 39.80 -1.71
C ARG A 570 -5.62 40.69 -2.92
N ALA A 571 -6.43 40.44 -3.95
CA ALA A 571 -6.40 41.24 -5.15
C ALA A 571 -6.64 42.72 -4.84
N THR A 572 -5.81 43.63 -5.38
CA THR A 572 -6.03 45.07 -5.31
C THR A 572 -6.90 45.47 -6.48
N LEU A 573 -7.90 46.35 -6.25
CA LEU A 573 -8.91 46.68 -7.26
C LEU A 573 -8.50 47.87 -8.14
N SER A 574 -7.58 48.71 -7.66
CA SER A 574 -7.15 49.91 -8.41
C SER A 574 -5.74 50.36 -8.01
N ALA A 575 -5.15 51.23 -8.83
CA ALA A 575 -3.87 51.89 -8.48
C ALA A 575 -4.03 52.77 -7.24
N ALA A 576 -5.18 53.40 -7.05
CA ALA A 576 -5.46 54.22 -5.86
C ALA A 576 -5.49 53.38 -4.60
N ASP A 577 -6.01 52.14 -4.63
CA ASP A 577 -5.95 51.22 -3.49
C ASP A 577 -4.50 50.89 -3.14
N ARG A 578 -3.65 50.62 -4.14
CA ARG A 578 -2.25 50.31 -3.93
C ARG A 578 -1.52 51.49 -3.31
N SER A 579 -1.74 52.73 -3.80
CA SER A 579 -1.14 53.93 -3.24
C SER A 579 -1.49 54.16 -1.75
N LEU A 580 -2.72 53.84 -1.38
CA LEU A 580 -3.20 53.93 0.00
C LEU A 580 -2.61 52.82 0.87
N LEU A 581 -2.54 51.58 0.38
CA LEU A 581 -1.95 50.43 1.09
C LEU A 581 -0.43 50.58 1.27
N ALA A 582 0.22 51.29 0.35
CA ALA A 582 1.65 51.55 0.40
C ALA A 582 2.08 52.52 1.51
N PHE A 583 1.15 53.13 2.23
CA PHE A 583 1.43 54.15 3.25
C PHE A 583 2.44 53.73 4.35
N ASN A 584 2.42 52.42 4.71
CA ASN A 584 3.31 51.87 5.72
C ASN A 584 4.20 50.73 5.16
N MET A 585 4.52 50.73 3.88
CA MET A 585 5.33 49.69 3.26
C MET A 585 6.75 50.11 3.02
N TYR A 586 7.71 49.21 3.24
CA TYR A 586 9.14 49.44 2.97
C TYR A 586 9.42 49.51 1.45
N SER A 587 8.60 48.91 0.63
CA SER A 587 8.70 48.93 -0.84
C SER A 587 7.33 49.02 -1.45
N THR A 588 7.18 49.93 -2.41
CA THR A 588 5.92 50.11 -3.19
C THR A 588 5.94 49.40 -4.55
N GLY A 589 7.09 48.79 -4.88
CA GLY A 589 7.25 48.03 -6.13
C GLY A 589 6.43 46.74 -6.13
N VAL A 590 6.01 46.34 -7.33
CA VAL A 590 5.36 45.05 -7.56
C VAL A 590 6.44 44.01 -7.83
N VAL A 591 6.44 42.91 -7.06
CA VAL A 591 7.36 41.79 -7.26
C VAL A 591 6.67 40.72 -8.10
N ASP A 592 7.24 40.40 -9.23
CA ASP A 592 6.79 39.28 -10.03
C ASP A 592 7.30 37.98 -9.42
N ILE A 593 6.40 37.01 -9.21
CA ILE A 593 6.71 35.68 -8.67
C ILE A 593 6.13 34.61 -9.58
N SER A 594 6.64 33.40 -9.48
CA SER A 594 6.16 32.29 -10.26
C SER A 594 4.71 31.92 -9.93
N ALA A 595 4.01 31.27 -10.85
CA ALA A 595 2.64 30.82 -10.63
C ALA A 595 2.56 29.76 -9.50
N ALA A 596 3.59 28.91 -9.39
CA ALA A 596 3.69 27.92 -8.30
C ALA A 596 3.86 28.62 -6.94
N ALA A 597 4.72 29.62 -6.86
CA ALA A 597 4.89 30.42 -5.63
C ALA A 597 3.59 31.17 -5.27
N LEU A 598 2.94 31.77 -6.25
CA LEU A 598 1.67 32.45 -6.02
C LEU A 598 0.59 31.49 -5.49
N ALA A 599 0.54 30.25 -6.00
CA ALA A 599 -0.41 29.24 -5.57
C ALA A 599 -0.21 28.80 -4.10
N MET A 600 0.98 28.90 -3.57
CA MET A 600 1.26 28.58 -2.17
C MET A 600 0.65 29.58 -1.19
N ILE A 601 0.41 30.83 -1.62
CA ILE A 601 -0.14 31.88 -0.77
C ILE A 601 -1.65 31.83 -0.83
N LYS A 602 -2.31 31.65 0.30
CA LYS A 602 -3.79 31.53 0.37
C LYS A 602 -4.48 32.74 -0.23
N LEU A 603 -5.43 32.51 -1.14
CA LEU A 603 -6.24 33.58 -1.70
C LEU A 603 -7.26 34.06 -0.66
N GLY A 604 -7.21 35.33 -0.32
CA GLY A 604 -8.19 36.02 0.50
C GLY A 604 -9.16 36.87 -0.33
N PRO A 605 -10.18 37.44 0.30
CA PRO A 605 -11.08 38.37 -0.37
C PRO A 605 -10.31 39.58 -0.89
N PRO A 606 -10.73 40.20 -2.00
CA PRO A 606 -10.08 41.38 -2.52
C PRO A 606 -9.95 42.47 -1.47
N VAL A 607 -8.84 43.21 -1.51
CA VAL A 607 -8.61 44.29 -0.55
C VAL A 607 -9.13 45.60 -1.09
N ILE A 608 -9.88 46.31 -0.26
CA ILE A 608 -10.27 47.69 -0.48
C ILE A 608 -9.46 48.51 0.54
N ALA A 609 -8.78 49.54 0.07
CA ALA A 609 -7.96 50.34 0.96
C ALA A 609 -8.81 51.04 2.06
N ASP A 610 -8.21 51.20 3.21
CA ASP A 610 -8.81 51.94 4.30
C ASP A 610 -9.12 53.38 3.84
N SER A 611 -10.09 54.00 4.47
CA SER A 611 -10.64 55.33 4.09
C SER A 611 -11.47 55.36 2.78
N THR A 612 -11.63 54.20 2.11
CA THR A 612 -12.51 54.13 0.91
C THR A 612 -13.97 54.05 1.30
N VAL A 613 -14.82 54.80 0.58
CA VAL A 613 -16.27 54.68 0.70
C VAL A 613 -16.78 53.80 -0.42
N VAL A 614 -17.58 52.76 -0.09
CA VAL A 614 -18.12 51.83 -1.06
C VAL A 614 -19.62 51.64 -0.92
N ARG A 615 -20.29 51.42 -2.05
CA ARG A 615 -21.72 51.07 -2.11
C ARG A 615 -21.90 49.66 -2.60
N SER A 616 -22.53 48.83 -1.79
CA SER A 616 -22.81 47.44 -2.15
C SER A 616 -23.75 47.36 -3.37
N THR A 617 -23.33 46.65 -4.40
CA THR A 617 -24.16 46.43 -5.61
C THR A 617 -25.33 45.48 -5.31
N LYS A 618 -25.26 44.66 -4.24
CA LYS A 618 -26.32 43.74 -3.83
C LYS A 618 -27.38 44.40 -2.97
N THR A 619 -26.95 45.18 -1.96
CA THR A 619 -27.87 45.74 -0.96
C THR A 619 -28.16 47.21 -1.14
N GLY A 620 -27.39 47.92 -1.97
CA GLY A 620 -27.45 49.37 -2.10
C GLY A 620 -26.93 50.17 -0.92
N LEU A 621 -26.52 49.47 0.17
CA LEU A 621 -25.98 50.13 1.38
C LEU A 621 -24.61 50.69 1.14
N THR A 622 -24.34 51.82 1.78
CA THR A 622 -23.02 52.45 1.70
C THR A 622 -22.24 52.17 2.96
N TYR A 623 -20.95 51.90 2.78
CA TYR A 623 -20.01 51.59 3.86
C TYR A 623 -18.74 52.45 3.71
N TRP A 624 -18.15 52.78 4.83
CA TRP A 624 -16.85 53.39 4.93
C TRP A 624 -15.86 52.33 5.47
N ILE A 625 -14.79 52.06 4.75
CA ILE A 625 -13.71 51.14 5.19
C ILE A 625 -12.87 51.85 6.23
N THR A 626 -12.95 51.45 7.47
CA THR A 626 -12.36 52.12 8.60
C THR A 626 -11.08 51.45 9.10
N GLY A 627 -10.78 50.26 8.57
CA GLY A 627 -9.60 49.47 8.88
C GLY A 627 -9.46 48.23 8.03
N PRO A 628 -8.38 47.43 8.18
CA PRO A 628 -8.02 46.34 7.28
C PRO A 628 -9.10 45.29 6.99
N ASN A 629 -10.03 45.09 7.93
CA ASN A 629 -11.12 44.14 7.80
C ASN A 629 -12.42 44.69 8.43
N THR A 630 -12.51 46.01 8.60
CA THR A 630 -13.62 46.65 9.26
C THR A 630 -14.25 47.72 8.41
N MET A 631 -15.56 47.82 8.50
CA MET A 631 -16.33 48.85 7.82
C MET A 631 -17.44 49.41 8.74
N ALA A 632 -17.75 50.69 8.55
CA ALA A 632 -18.86 51.33 9.21
C ALA A 632 -19.99 51.62 8.17
N SER A 633 -21.23 51.33 8.49
CA SER A 633 -22.36 51.68 7.62
C SER A 633 -22.65 53.18 7.65
N VAL A 634 -22.86 53.74 6.46
CA VAL A 634 -23.22 55.15 6.21
C VAL A 634 -24.69 55.16 5.84
N GLU A 635 -25.50 55.78 6.64
CA GLU A 635 -26.97 55.72 6.49
C GLU A 635 -27.50 56.68 5.40
N ASN A 636 -26.90 57.87 5.28
CA ASN A 636 -27.38 58.88 4.34
C ASN A 636 -26.24 59.84 3.92
N THR A 637 -26.51 60.68 2.93
CA THR A 637 -25.58 61.67 2.39
C THR A 637 -25.10 62.72 3.42
N ASN A 638 -26.02 63.18 4.31
CA ASN A 638 -25.62 64.13 5.33
C ASN A 638 -24.59 63.56 6.30
N GLN A 639 -24.75 62.32 6.66
CA GLN A 639 -23.73 61.60 7.47
C GLN A 639 -22.38 61.46 6.75
N ALA A 640 -22.45 61.16 5.45
CA ALA A 640 -21.20 61.14 4.65
C ALA A 640 -20.54 62.54 4.63
N THR A 641 -21.30 63.57 4.45
CA THR A 641 -20.83 64.99 4.45
C THR A 641 -20.27 65.34 5.83
N GLN A 642 -20.94 64.99 6.95
CA GLN A 642 -20.46 65.22 8.29
C GLN A 642 -19.06 64.65 8.51
N PHE A 643 -18.81 63.41 8.04
CA PHE A 643 -17.48 62.77 8.20
C PHE A 643 -16.49 63.14 7.07
N GLY A 644 -16.88 63.97 6.11
CA GLY A 644 -15.98 64.37 5.00
C GLY A 644 -15.67 63.22 4.08
N LEU A 645 -16.61 62.29 3.89
CA LEU A 645 -16.38 61.08 3.12
C LEU A 645 -16.40 61.37 1.60
N ALA A 646 -15.51 60.73 0.89
CA ALA A 646 -15.48 60.78 -0.59
C ALA A 646 -16.72 60.08 -1.20
N LYS A 647 -16.98 60.35 -2.50
CA LYS A 647 -18.03 59.67 -3.26
C LYS A 647 -17.84 58.15 -3.22
N ALA A 648 -18.89 57.44 -2.94
CA ALA A 648 -18.88 55.98 -2.89
C ALA A 648 -18.63 55.37 -4.27
N ARG A 649 -17.76 54.39 -4.34
CA ARG A 649 -17.60 53.52 -5.52
C ARG A 649 -18.36 52.21 -5.33
N SER A 650 -18.74 51.55 -6.39
CA SER A 650 -19.43 50.25 -6.33
C SER A 650 -18.50 49.16 -5.80
N ALA A 651 -19.08 48.28 -4.97
CA ALA A 651 -18.39 47.05 -4.49
C ALA A 651 -19.35 45.86 -4.51
N THR A 652 -18.89 44.72 -4.98
CA THR A 652 -19.65 43.47 -5.00
C THR A 652 -19.70 42.82 -3.61
N SER A 653 -20.65 41.89 -3.42
CA SER A 653 -20.70 41.09 -2.16
C SER A 653 -19.41 40.32 -1.88
N ALA A 654 -18.75 39.77 -2.93
CA ALA A 654 -17.48 39.08 -2.81
C ALA A 654 -16.36 39.98 -2.30
N GLN A 655 -16.34 41.28 -2.77
CA GLN A 655 -15.37 42.27 -2.32
C GLN A 655 -15.60 42.69 -0.86
N LEU A 656 -16.85 42.68 -0.41
CA LEU A 656 -17.21 43.05 0.96
C LEU A 656 -17.18 41.87 1.96
N ALA A 657 -17.09 40.63 1.48
CA ALA A 657 -17.11 39.42 2.32
C ALA A 657 -16.02 39.36 3.38
N GLY A 658 -14.87 40.03 3.13
CA GLY A 658 -13.73 40.08 4.05
C GLY A 658 -13.85 41.19 5.13
N TYR A 659 -14.92 41.98 5.11
CA TYR A 659 -15.08 43.13 6.00
C TYR A 659 -16.20 42.86 7.01
N ARG A 660 -15.91 43.09 8.29
CA ARG A 660 -16.94 43.05 9.36
C ARG A 660 -17.48 44.47 9.54
N GLN A 661 -18.81 44.58 9.57
CA GLN A 661 -19.44 45.80 10.00
C GLN A 661 -19.28 45.88 11.54
N ASN A 662 -18.37 46.72 12.01
CA ASN A 662 -18.06 46.88 13.43
C ASN A 662 -18.84 48.04 14.10
N SER A 663 -19.40 48.92 13.29
CA SER A 663 -20.19 50.04 13.79
C SER A 663 -21.18 50.60 12.73
N LYS A 664 -22.14 51.38 13.20
CA LYS A 664 -22.87 52.33 12.37
C LYS A 664 -22.34 53.71 12.63
N LEU A 665 -22.27 54.57 11.61
CA LEU A 665 -21.86 55.95 11.78
C LEU A 665 -22.99 56.75 12.48
N THR A 666 -23.33 56.39 13.71
CA THR A 666 -24.41 57.02 14.45
C THR A 666 -23.97 58.14 15.36
N GLY A 667 -22.69 58.24 15.63
CA GLY A 667 -22.10 59.15 16.58
C GLY A 667 -21.56 60.42 15.92
N VAL A 668 -21.00 61.25 16.75
CA VAL A 668 -20.32 62.48 16.38
C VAL A 668 -18.81 62.45 16.70
N LYS A 669 -18.33 61.31 17.19
CA LYS A 669 -16.93 61.13 17.62
C LYS A 669 -16.17 60.15 16.74
N ALA A 670 -14.86 60.45 16.53
CA ALA A 670 -13.90 59.50 15.98
C ALA A 670 -12.58 59.55 16.78
N SER A 671 -11.74 58.50 16.64
CA SER A 671 -10.41 58.48 17.29
C SER A 671 -9.33 57.98 16.35
N CYS A 672 -8.14 58.61 16.45
CA CYS A 672 -6.91 58.22 15.83
C CYS A 672 -5.88 57.91 16.94
N GLY A 673 -5.60 56.65 17.14
CA GLY A 673 -4.82 56.25 18.31
C GLY A 673 -5.52 56.69 19.61
N VAL A 674 -4.85 57.48 20.42
CA VAL A 674 -5.38 58.01 21.68
C VAL A 674 -6.10 59.35 21.55
N GLN A 675 -5.97 60.03 20.39
CA GLN A 675 -6.59 61.31 20.15
C GLN A 675 -8.04 61.15 19.71
N GLU A 676 -8.98 61.72 20.45
CA GLU A 676 -10.40 61.84 20.05
C GLU A 676 -10.69 63.12 19.31
N TYR A 677 -11.72 63.05 18.46
CA TYR A 677 -12.22 64.14 17.60
C TYR A 677 -13.74 64.19 17.67
N ILE A 678 -14.27 65.41 17.66
CA ILE A 678 -15.65 65.67 17.31
C ILE A 678 -15.73 65.99 15.83
N VAL A 679 -16.63 65.29 15.11
CA VAL A 679 -16.67 65.37 13.62
C VAL A 679 -17.96 66.09 13.19
N ALA A 680 -17.73 67.26 12.54
CA ALA A 680 -18.79 68.10 12.05
C ALA A 680 -18.40 68.78 10.73
N SER A 681 -19.28 68.86 9.79
CA SER A 681 -19.08 69.56 8.50
C SER A 681 -17.83 69.11 7.72
N GLY A 682 -17.48 67.81 7.81
CA GLY A 682 -16.29 67.23 7.17
C GLY A 682 -14.97 67.57 7.85
N LYS A 683 -14.99 68.16 9.00
CA LYS A 683 -13.77 68.52 9.81
C LYS A 683 -13.71 67.76 11.11
N TYR A 684 -12.53 67.41 11.53
CA TYR A 684 -12.21 66.69 12.76
C TYR A 684 -11.62 67.68 13.76
N PHE A 685 -12.41 68.06 14.75
CA PHE A 685 -12.02 68.97 15.78
C PHE A 685 -11.39 68.16 16.92
N LYS A 686 -10.17 68.50 17.29
CA LYS A 686 -9.57 67.88 18.47
C LYS A 686 -10.38 68.19 19.70
N VAL A 687 -10.53 67.23 20.58
CA VAL A 687 -11.23 67.36 21.83
C VAL A 687 -10.41 66.69 22.93
N ASP A 688 -10.34 67.34 24.10
CA ASP A 688 -9.72 66.74 25.30
C ASP A 688 -10.67 65.70 25.91
N ALA A 689 -10.10 64.81 26.75
CA ALA A 689 -10.88 63.71 27.34
C ALA A 689 -12.01 64.22 28.27
N THR A 690 -11.82 65.29 28.94
CA THR A 690 -12.82 65.89 29.89
C THR A 690 -14.00 66.48 29.13
N THR A 691 -13.77 67.08 27.99
CA THR A 691 -14.80 67.62 27.09
C THR A 691 -15.46 66.50 26.28
N ALA A 692 -14.72 65.47 25.81
CA ALA A 692 -15.22 64.40 24.98
C ALA A 692 -16.35 63.58 25.65
N VAL A 693 -16.34 63.44 26.98
CA VAL A 693 -17.38 62.71 27.75
C VAL A 693 -18.76 63.36 27.65
N HIS A 694 -18.80 64.68 27.36
CA HIS A 694 -20.05 65.42 27.23
C HIS A 694 -20.74 65.25 25.87
N TYR A 695 -19.99 64.76 24.83
CA TYR A 695 -20.55 64.46 23.52
C TYR A 695 -21.12 63.05 23.47
N PRO A 696 -22.25 62.83 22.78
CA PRO A 696 -22.91 61.52 22.79
C PRO A 696 -22.11 60.46 22.00
N GLY A 697 -22.22 59.18 22.43
CA GLY A 697 -21.73 58.01 21.74
C GLY A 697 -20.23 57.74 21.96
N ALA A 698 -19.82 56.51 21.62
CA ALA A 698 -18.41 56.12 21.63
C ALA A 698 -17.70 56.63 20.35
N ALA A 699 -16.39 56.88 20.44
CA ALA A 699 -15.58 57.26 19.31
C ALA A 699 -15.41 56.08 18.35
N LEU A 700 -15.59 56.34 17.06
CA LEU A 700 -15.26 55.41 15.99
C LEU A 700 -13.74 55.34 15.85
N LYS A 701 -13.18 54.17 16.09
CA LYS A 701 -11.72 53.98 15.92
C LYS A 701 -11.39 53.91 14.44
N LEU A 702 -10.50 54.74 13.98
CA LEU A 702 -10.02 54.81 12.62
C LEU A 702 -8.60 54.20 12.52
N SER A 703 -8.29 53.57 11.36
CA SER A 703 -6.95 53.10 11.05
C SER A 703 -6.01 54.28 10.77
N ASP A 704 -4.70 54.05 10.89
CA ASP A 704 -3.67 55.04 10.64
C ASP A 704 -3.77 55.63 9.22
N ILE A 705 -4.13 54.76 8.22
CA ILE A 705 -4.37 55.18 6.83
C ILE A 705 -5.56 56.14 6.77
N THR A 706 -6.66 55.81 7.48
CA THR A 706 -7.84 56.72 7.50
C THR A 706 -7.48 58.01 8.27
N CYS A 707 -6.77 57.90 9.36
CA CYS A 707 -6.30 59.04 10.13
C CYS A 707 -5.40 60.00 9.35
N SER A 708 -4.58 59.50 8.44
CA SER A 708 -3.79 60.36 7.54
C SER A 708 -4.59 61.12 6.49
N LYS A 709 -5.88 60.82 6.32
CA LYS A 709 -6.79 61.42 5.30
C LYS A 709 -7.86 62.33 5.89
N ILE A 710 -8.04 62.34 7.21
CA ILE A 710 -9.02 63.25 7.83
C ILE A 710 -8.56 64.70 7.73
N VAL A 711 -9.53 65.58 7.65
CA VAL A 711 -9.25 67.03 7.67
C VAL A 711 -9.39 67.51 9.10
N VAL A 712 -8.26 67.71 9.76
CA VAL A 712 -8.23 68.23 11.13
C VAL A 712 -8.50 69.73 11.13
N ALA A 713 -9.45 70.16 11.96
CA ALA A 713 -9.77 71.56 12.09
C ALA A 713 -8.62 72.37 12.78
N ALA A 714 -8.46 73.60 12.41
CA ALA A 714 -7.44 74.48 13.01
C ALA A 714 -7.74 74.83 14.48
N ALA A 715 -8.97 74.80 14.90
CA ALA A 715 -9.42 75.06 16.25
C ALA A 715 -9.87 73.79 16.96
N ASP A 716 -9.56 73.67 18.23
CA ASP A 716 -10.09 72.61 19.07
C ASP A 716 -11.56 72.93 19.48
N ILE A 717 -12.33 71.91 19.80
CA ILE A 717 -13.72 72.05 20.15
C ILE A 717 -13.90 71.89 21.67
N GLY A 718 -14.58 72.88 22.26
CA GLY A 718 -15.04 72.81 23.65
C GLY A 718 -16.46 72.29 23.77
N ARG A 719 -17.08 72.63 24.90
CA ARG A 719 -18.51 72.25 25.20
C ARG A 719 -19.52 73.14 24.53
N PHE A 720 -19.16 74.20 23.79
CA PHE A 720 -20.06 75.18 23.19
C PHE A 720 -20.06 75.06 21.67
N ILE A 721 -21.27 75.01 21.12
CA ILE A 721 -21.50 75.04 19.69
C ILE A 721 -22.52 76.06 19.27
N ARG A 722 -22.48 76.52 18.02
CA ARG A 722 -23.40 77.45 17.47
C ARG A 722 -24.01 76.89 16.19
N THR A 723 -25.32 76.78 16.16
CA THR A 723 -26.11 76.33 15.03
C THR A 723 -26.33 77.43 13.96
N PRO A 724 -26.73 77.05 12.69
CA PRO A 724 -26.86 78.00 11.61
C PRO A 724 -27.90 79.10 11.86
N ASP A 725 -28.88 78.87 12.71
CA ASP A 725 -29.87 79.82 13.19
C ASP A 725 -29.34 80.76 14.27
N LYS A 726 -28.01 80.77 14.44
CA LYS A 726 -27.26 81.64 15.36
C LYS A 726 -27.50 81.36 16.84
N VAL A 727 -28.12 80.20 17.16
CA VAL A 727 -28.37 79.76 18.56
C VAL A 727 -27.09 79.16 19.15
N TYR A 728 -26.82 79.53 20.43
CA TYR A 728 -25.73 78.92 21.18
C TYR A 728 -26.25 77.77 22.02
N TRP A 729 -25.47 76.70 22.10
CA TRP A 729 -25.77 75.47 22.82
C TRP A 729 -24.58 75.05 23.71
N LEU A 730 -24.90 74.61 24.90
CA LEU A 730 -23.97 73.92 25.80
C LEU A 730 -24.15 72.40 25.59
N ILE A 731 -23.03 71.66 25.33
CA ILE A 731 -23.04 70.25 25.29
C ILE A 731 -22.71 69.71 26.68
N GLN A 732 -23.62 68.93 27.26
CA GLN A 732 -23.47 68.39 28.60
C GLN A 732 -24.19 67.06 28.74
N ASN A 733 -23.42 66.01 29.16
CA ASN A 733 -23.97 64.66 29.39
C ASN A 733 -24.74 64.11 28.17
N GLY A 734 -24.17 64.19 26.99
CA GLY A 734 -24.72 63.68 25.76
C GLY A 734 -25.90 64.50 25.15
N LYS A 735 -26.22 65.63 25.75
CA LYS A 735 -27.33 66.49 25.31
C LYS A 735 -26.87 67.90 24.97
N LYS A 736 -27.53 68.53 24.00
CA LYS A 736 -27.38 69.97 23.75
C LYS A 736 -28.43 70.75 24.54
N ARG A 737 -28.02 71.81 25.22
CA ARG A 737 -28.82 72.66 26.07
C ARG A 737 -28.83 74.07 25.51
N GLN A 738 -29.96 74.56 25.17
CA GLN A 738 -30.07 75.92 24.59
C GLN A 738 -29.62 77.00 25.57
N ILE A 739 -28.81 77.95 25.10
CA ILE A 739 -28.39 79.11 25.82
C ILE A 739 -29.26 80.27 25.34
N SER A 740 -29.90 81.01 26.28
CA SER A 740 -30.95 81.94 26.01
C SER A 740 -30.49 83.18 25.19
N ASN A 741 -29.27 83.63 25.38
CA ASN A 741 -28.70 84.80 24.69
C ASN A 741 -27.17 84.86 24.74
N LEU A 742 -26.57 85.86 23.98
CA LEU A 742 -25.14 86.00 23.90
C LEU A 742 -24.49 86.28 25.26
N ALA A 743 -25.04 87.15 26.11
CA ALA A 743 -24.49 87.46 27.42
C ALA A 743 -24.44 86.22 28.32
N ARG A 744 -25.43 85.37 28.21
CA ARG A 744 -25.45 84.08 28.92
C ARG A 744 -24.39 83.11 28.43
N TYR A 745 -24.17 83.09 27.09
CA TYR A 745 -23.09 82.28 26.53
C TYR A 745 -21.75 82.75 27.03
N GLU A 746 -21.45 84.04 26.98
CA GLU A 746 -20.13 84.55 27.45
C GLU A 746 -19.94 84.28 28.98
N SER A 747 -20.99 84.39 29.79
CA SER A 747 -20.94 84.08 31.22
C SER A 747 -20.65 82.57 31.44
N LEU A 748 -21.27 81.69 30.71
CA LEU A 748 -21.02 80.23 30.82
C LEU A 748 -19.70 79.85 30.29
N ARG A 749 -19.12 80.52 29.30
CA ARG A 749 -17.86 80.20 28.67
C ARG A 749 -16.66 80.50 29.59
N ALA A 750 -16.76 81.56 30.35
CA ALA A 750 -15.78 82.00 31.35
C ALA A 750 -14.31 81.75 31.03
N GLY A 751 -13.89 82.16 29.81
CA GLY A 751 -12.51 81.93 29.30
C GLY A 751 -12.27 80.55 28.64
N GLY A 752 -13.21 79.62 28.60
CA GLY A 752 -13.08 78.36 27.84
C GLY A 752 -13.11 78.60 26.35
N LEU A 753 -12.95 77.51 25.57
CA LEU A 753 -12.91 77.55 24.09
C LEU A 753 -14.20 78.16 23.53
N PRO A 754 -14.13 78.99 22.47
CA PRO A 754 -15.26 79.61 21.84
C PRO A 754 -16.17 78.56 21.19
N ALA A 755 -17.44 78.93 21.00
CA ALA A 755 -18.40 78.11 20.31
C ALA A 755 -17.99 77.88 18.87
N ILE A 756 -17.94 76.61 18.45
CA ILE A 756 -17.67 76.26 17.05
C ILE A 756 -19.00 76.31 16.27
N ASN A 757 -19.00 77.01 15.12
CA ASN A 757 -20.11 76.96 14.19
C ASN A 757 -20.18 75.55 13.58
N ILE A 758 -21.36 74.92 13.71
CA ILE A 758 -21.62 73.56 13.22
C ILE A 758 -22.82 73.56 12.26
N ASP A 759 -22.95 72.55 11.47
CA ASP A 759 -24.13 72.36 10.59
C ASP A 759 -25.36 71.85 11.32
N ALA A 760 -26.52 71.99 10.69
CA ALA A 760 -27.78 71.57 11.25
C ALA A 760 -27.88 70.06 11.45
N TYR A 761 -27.23 69.28 10.57
CA TYR A 761 -27.23 67.80 10.65
C TYR A 761 -26.48 67.33 11.90
N PHE A 762 -25.27 67.91 12.15
CA PHE A 762 -24.53 67.59 13.38
C PHE A 762 -25.38 67.92 14.61
N ALA A 763 -26.01 69.11 14.64
CA ALA A 763 -26.86 69.52 15.74
C ALA A 763 -28.04 68.58 15.98
N SER A 764 -28.60 68.03 14.92
CA SER A 764 -29.71 67.03 15.00
C SER A 764 -29.30 65.70 15.62
N ARG A 765 -27.98 65.37 15.57
CA ARG A 765 -27.43 64.12 16.14
C ARG A 765 -27.27 64.18 17.67
N ILE A 766 -27.45 65.32 18.28
CA ILE A 766 -27.38 65.52 19.72
C ILE A 766 -28.75 65.83 20.24
N VAL A 767 -29.25 65.02 21.16
CA VAL A 767 -30.60 65.17 21.75
C VAL A 767 -30.68 66.51 22.49
N THR A 768 -31.75 67.25 22.30
CA THR A 768 -32.01 68.52 23.02
C THR A 768 -32.45 68.17 24.47
N GLY A 769 -31.79 68.79 25.41
CA GLY A 769 -32.06 68.70 26.81
C GLY A 769 -32.73 69.98 27.33
N ALA A 770 -33.00 70.08 28.63
CA ALA A 770 -33.45 71.30 29.25
C ALA A 770 -32.49 72.46 28.97
N ALA A 771 -32.94 73.71 29.11
CA ALA A 771 -32.12 74.92 28.94
C ALA A 771 -30.78 74.83 29.75
N ALA A 772 -29.79 75.55 29.31
CA ALA A 772 -28.51 75.56 29.98
C ALA A 772 -28.62 76.06 31.46
N PRO A 773 -27.94 75.41 32.41
CA PRO A 773 -28.06 75.80 33.81
C PRO A 773 -27.45 77.20 34.05
N ALA A 774 -27.76 77.78 35.21
CA ALA A 774 -27.27 79.08 35.59
C ALA A 774 -25.75 79.13 35.85
N VAL A 775 -25.16 78.08 36.28
CA VAL A 775 -23.73 77.86 36.49
C VAL A 775 -23.31 76.49 35.92
N LEU A 776 -22.13 76.39 35.34
CA LEU A 776 -21.58 75.09 34.93
C LEU A 776 -21.26 74.30 36.20
N VAL A 777 -22.03 73.30 36.55
CA VAL A 777 -21.63 72.33 37.54
C VAL A 777 -20.82 71.25 36.82
N GLU A 778 -19.56 71.18 37.15
CA GLU A 778 -18.71 70.09 36.70
C GLU A 778 -19.27 68.79 37.36
N PRO A 779 -19.43 67.71 36.66
CA PRO A 779 -19.74 66.45 37.28
C PRO A 779 -18.58 66.13 38.21
N THR A 780 -18.89 65.99 39.51
CA THR A 780 -17.91 65.41 40.46
C THR A 780 -17.49 64.09 39.88
N ALA A 781 -16.20 63.91 39.72
CA ALA A 781 -15.66 62.65 39.19
C ALA A 781 -16.18 61.51 40.07
N THR A 782 -17.11 60.77 39.56
CA THR A 782 -17.46 59.48 40.21
C THR A 782 -16.15 58.72 40.29
N PRO A 783 -15.70 58.25 41.44
CA PRO A 783 -14.48 57.47 41.53
C PRO A 783 -14.66 56.29 40.56
N SER A 784 -13.70 56.18 39.66
CA SER A 784 -13.57 55.02 38.77
C SER A 784 -13.67 53.76 39.62
N PRO A 785 -14.57 52.83 39.30
CA PRO A 785 -14.60 51.61 40.07
C PRO A 785 -13.19 51.03 40.08
N THR A 786 -12.62 50.90 41.27
CA THR A 786 -11.40 50.13 41.48
C THR A 786 -11.54 48.81 40.75
N PRO A 787 -10.58 48.41 39.92
CA PRO A 787 -10.72 47.14 39.27
C PRO A 787 -10.90 46.06 40.32
N THR A 788 -12.10 45.49 40.38
CA THR A 788 -12.38 44.30 41.20
C THR A 788 -11.37 43.24 40.72
N ALA A 789 -10.47 42.89 41.63
CA ALA A 789 -9.54 41.82 41.41
C ALA A 789 -10.35 40.58 41.01
N THR A 790 -10.18 40.15 39.80
CA THR A 790 -10.71 38.89 39.32
C THR A 790 -10.20 37.81 40.24
N SER A 791 -11.07 37.26 41.08
CA SER A 791 -10.72 36.13 41.93
C SER A 791 -10.19 34.99 41.08
N THR A 792 -8.91 34.70 41.26
CA THR A 792 -8.30 33.46 40.80
C THR A 792 -9.12 32.32 41.37
N PRO A 793 -9.55 31.36 40.58
CA PRO A 793 -10.29 30.20 41.09
C PRO A 793 -9.41 29.47 42.10
N THR A 794 -9.86 29.38 43.33
CA THR A 794 -9.25 28.60 44.41
C THR A 794 -9.24 27.12 43.97
N PRO A 795 -8.09 26.44 44.04
CA PRO A 795 -8.03 25.01 43.73
C PRO A 795 -8.86 24.25 44.76
N THR A 796 -9.79 23.44 44.28
CA THR A 796 -10.61 22.52 45.05
C THR A 796 -9.68 21.57 45.85
N PRO A 797 -9.89 21.37 47.17
CA PRO A 797 -9.01 20.49 47.93
C PRO A 797 -9.18 19.04 47.48
N THR A 798 -8.10 18.47 46.98
CA THR A 798 -7.97 17.03 46.74
C THR A 798 -7.98 16.29 48.06
N ARG A 799 -8.95 15.42 48.24
CA ARG A 799 -9.14 14.56 49.39
C ARG A 799 -7.87 13.74 49.67
N SER A 800 -7.26 13.99 50.82
CA SER A 800 -6.11 13.24 51.32
C SER A 800 -6.50 11.79 51.56
N ALA A 801 -5.77 10.87 50.94
CA ALA A 801 -5.86 9.45 51.20
C ALA A 801 -5.04 9.10 52.44
N THR A 802 -5.66 8.43 53.37
CA THR A 802 -5.14 7.90 54.63
C THR A 802 -4.00 6.90 54.37
N PRO A 803 -2.87 6.93 55.08
CA PRO A 803 -1.78 5.97 54.89
C PRO A 803 -2.09 4.61 55.50
N THR A 804 -1.89 3.56 54.70
CA THR A 804 -1.89 2.16 55.14
C THR A 804 -0.49 1.75 55.61
N PRO A 805 -0.35 0.94 56.66
CA PRO A 805 0.89 0.75 57.39
C PRO A 805 1.95 -0.08 56.69
N THR A 806 3.18 0.35 56.89
CA THR A 806 4.46 -0.23 56.52
C THR A 806 4.65 -1.63 57.10
N ARG A 807 5.03 -2.62 56.28
CA ARG A 807 5.62 -3.87 56.73
C ARG A 807 7.13 -3.89 56.41
N THR A 808 7.91 -4.21 57.40
CA THR A 808 9.36 -4.32 57.53
C THR A 808 9.95 -5.37 56.60
N PRO A 809 11.18 -5.21 56.09
CA PRO A 809 11.85 -6.07 55.09
C PRO A 809 12.53 -7.28 55.69
N THR A 810 12.60 -8.36 54.91
CA THR A 810 13.48 -9.53 55.17
C THR A 810 14.42 -9.73 53.95
N PRO A 811 15.64 -10.17 54.13
CA PRO A 811 16.80 -9.83 53.34
C PRO A 811 17.04 -10.63 52.06
N THR A 812 17.83 -10.02 51.20
CA THR A 812 18.42 -10.36 49.91
C THR A 812 19.16 -11.71 49.91
N PRO A 813 19.23 -12.39 48.76
CA PRO A 813 20.53 -12.73 48.24
C PRO A 813 20.89 -12.10 46.88
N THR A 814 22.15 -11.94 46.72
CA THR A 814 22.93 -11.14 45.82
C THR A 814 23.04 -11.73 44.39
N ARG A 815 22.97 -10.85 43.39
CA ARG A 815 23.73 -10.75 42.16
C ARG A 815 23.41 -11.67 40.97
N THR A 816 23.00 -11.02 39.87
CA THR A 816 23.71 -11.14 38.58
C THR A 816 23.35 -9.91 37.75
N VAL A 817 24.34 -9.24 37.19
CA VAL A 817 24.23 -8.03 36.34
C VAL A 817 23.66 -8.38 34.99
N THR A 818 22.62 -7.69 34.58
CA THR A 818 22.08 -7.72 33.23
C THR A 818 22.11 -6.26 32.67
N PRO A 819 22.45 -6.05 31.41
CA PRO A 819 22.73 -4.70 30.88
C PRO A 819 21.47 -3.85 30.78
N THR A 820 21.69 -2.58 31.07
CA THR A 820 20.75 -1.46 31.04
C THR A 820 20.02 -1.35 29.70
N VAL A 821 18.71 -1.48 29.71
CA VAL A 821 17.84 -1.23 28.56
C VAL A 821 17.46 0.26 28.56
N THR A 822 17.85 0.96 27.53
CA THR A 822 17.42 2.34 27.23
C THR A 822 15.89 2.40 27.10
N PRO A 823 15.19 3.40 27.65
CA PRO A 823 13.73 3.46 27.55
C PRO A 823 13.29 3.68 26.09
N SER A 824 12.43 2.78 25.64
CA SER A 824 11.75 2.83 24.35
C SER A 824 10.69 3.96 24.37
N PRO A 825 10.47 4.68 23.28
CA PRO A 825 9.48 5.74 23.24
C PRO A 825 8.06 5.19 23.42
N THR A 826 7.25 5.90 24.20
CA THR A 826 5.84 5.62 24.50
C THR A 826 5.04 5.50 23.20
N SER A 827 4.57 4.32 22.88
CA SER A 827 3.73 4.09 21.70
C SER A 827 2.30 4.53 22.02
N THR A 828 1.83 5.57 21.38
CA THR A 828 0.40 5.95 21.39
C THR A 828 -0.42 4.92 20.63
N SER A 829 -1.38 4.30 21.30
CA SER A 829 -2.36 3.43 20.67
C SER A 829 -3.34 4.22 19.79
N PHE A 830 -3.74 3.67 18.65
CA PHE A 830 -4.70 4.30 17.73
C PHE A 830 -5.64 3.25 17.13
N PHE A 831 -6.74 3.71 16.52
CA PHE A 831 -7.69 2.81 15.85
C PHE A 831 -7.40 2.71 14.35
N TYR A 832 -7.42 1.48 13.83
CA TYR A 832 -7.34 1.16 12.41
C TYR A 832 -8.63 0.48 11.96
N THR A 833 -9.17 0.86 10.80
CA THR A 833 -10.35 0.20 10.20
C THR A 833 -9.90 -0.78 9.11
N VAL A 834 -10.28 -2.04 9.25
CA VAL A 834 -9.94 -3.12 8.33
C VAL A 834 -10.54 -2.86 6.95
N VAL A 835 -9.71 -2.94 5.91
CA VAL A 835 -10.13 -2.80 4.51
C VAL A 835 -10.03 -4.13 3.75
N SER A 836 -10.57 -4.16 2.53
CA SER A 836 -10.51 -5.37 1.69
C SER A 836 -9.06 -5.79 1.42
N GLY A 837 -8.76 -7.08 1.60
CA GLY A 837 -7.41 -7.64 1.46
C GLY A 837 -6.56 -7.63 2.73
N ASP A 838 -7.01 -7.02 3.82
CA ASP A 838 -6.28 -7.03 5.09
C ASP A 838 -6.35 -8.41 5.77
N THR A 839 -5.21 -8.78 6.35
CA THR A 839 -5.11 -9.88 7.32
C THR A 839 -4.57 -9.35 8.63
N LEU A 840 -4.89 -10.00 9.74
CA LEU A 840 -4.40 -9.57 11.05
C LEU A 840 -2.87 -9.57 11.12
N SER A 841 -2.22 -10.52 10.45
CA SER A 841 -0.76 -10.58 10.31
C SER A 841 -0.21 -9.42 9.47
N GLY A 842 -0.88 -9.06 8.37
CA GLY A 842 -0.50 -7.92 7.53
C GLY A 842 -0.62 -6.59 8.27
N ILE A 843 -1.70 -6.41 9.05
CA ILE A 843 -1.90 -5.23 9.91
C ILE A 843 -0.83 -5.17 11.00
N ALA A 844 -0.52 -6.30 11.64
CA ALA A 844 0.53 -6.37 12.65
C ALA A 844 1.89 -5.97 12.08
N LEU A 845 2.25 -6.46 10.90
CA LEU A 845 3.48 -6.11 10.21
C LEU A 845 3.52 -4.62 9.84
N ARG A 846 2.43 -4.10 9.25
CA ARG A 846 2.31 -2.68 8.84
C ARG A 846 2.56 -1.71 9.98
N PHE A 847 2.04 -2.01 11.16
CA PHE A 847 2.13 -1.13 12.32
C PHE A 847 3.23 -1.55 13.32
N LYS A 848 4.12 -2.46 12.93
CA LYS A 848 5.24 -2.96 13.76
C LYS A 848 4.76 -3.44 15.14
N ARG A 849 3.67 -4.21 15.15
CA ARG A 849 3.08 -4.83 16.33
C ARG A 849 3.01 -6.35 16.16
N THR A 850 2.88 -7.08 17.23
CA THR A 850 2.65 -8.53 17.14
C THR A 850 1.16 -8.82 16.95
N VAL A 851 0.83 -9.90 16.25
CA VAL A 851 -0.55 -10.39 16.11
C VAL A 851 -1.17 -10.60 17.49
N SER A 852 -0.41 -11.16 18.44
CA SER A 852 -0.85 -11.37 19.80
C SER A 852 -1.22 -10.05 20.51
N ALA A 853 -0.40 -9.00 20.37
CA ALA A 853 -0.69 -7.70 20.96
C ALA A 853 -1.99 -7.09 20.43
N ILE A 854 -2.21 -7.16 19.11
CA ILE A 854 -3.46 -6.67 18.50
C ILE A 854 -4.65 -7.52 18.93
N ARG A 855 -4.52 -8.84 18.98
CA ARG A 855 -5.57 -9.75 19.47
C ARG A 855 -5.97 -9.42 20.92
N THR A 856 -5.00 -9.28 21.80
CA THR A 856 -5.23 -8.96 23.21
C THR A 856 -5.91 -7.60 23.37
N ALA A 857 -5.42 -6.56 22.68
CA ALA A 857 -5.99 -5.21 22.75
C ALA A 857 -7.45 -5.15 22.26
N ASN A 858 -7.84 -6.05 21.34
CA ASN A 858 -9.19 -6.10 20.76
C ASN A 858 -10.04 -7.28 21.26
N LYS A 859 -9.55 -8.06 22.21
CA LYS A 859 -10.22 -9.26 22.75
C LYS A 859 -10.65 -10.26 21.67
N LEU A 860 -9.82 -10.43 20.63
CA LEU A 860 -10.11 -11.35 19.52
C LEU A 860 -9.80 -12.78 19.94
N THR A 861 -10.74 -13.69 19.70
CA THR A 861 -10.57 -15.14 19.98
C THR A 861 -9.91 -15.90 18.82
N SER A 862 -9.87 -15.29 17.63
CA SER A 862 -9.22 -15.86 16.43
C SER A 862 -8.56 -14.75 15.60
N ASP A 863 -7.82 -15.12 14.54
CA ASP A 863 -7.17 -14.19 13.63
C ASP A 863 -8.10 -13.69 12.52
N VAL A 864 -9.37 -14.13 12.52
CA VAL A 864 -10.36 -13.72 11.52
C VAL A 864 -10.86 -12.31 11.84
N ILE A 865 -10.71 -11.41 10.87
CA ILE A 865 -11.16 -10.01 10.93
C ILE A 865 -12.12 -9.72 9.78
N LYS A 866 -13.00 -8.75 9.96
CA LYS A 866 -14.03 -8.38 8.97
C LYS A 866 -13.74 -7.00 8.39
N ILE A 867 -14.02 -6.81 7.11
CA ILE A 867 -13.95 -5.49 6.47
C ILE A 867 -14.84 -4.51 7.24
N GLY A 868 -14.34 -3.32 7.52
CA GLY A 868 -15.02 -2.30 8.34
C GLY A 868 -14.80 -2.47 9.85
N GLN A 869 -14.20 -3.56 10.32
CA GLN A 869 -13.91 -3.76 11.75
C GLN A 869 -12.87 -2.75 12.24
N ARG A 870 -13.15 -2.06 13.34
CA ARG A 870 -12.17 -1.16 13.98
C ARG A 870 -11.30 -1.94 14.96
N LEU A 871 -10.01 -1.89 14.76
CA LEU A 871 -9.00 -2.53 15.60
C LEU A 871 -8.19 -1.47 16.35
N LEU A 872 -8.06 -1.61 17.64
CA LEU A 872 -7.10 -0.85 18.44
C LEU A 872 -5.70 -1.42 18.21
N ILE A 873 -4.79 -0.60 17.71
CA ILE A 873 -3.39 -0.93 17.52
C ILE A 873 -2.61 -0.38 18.70
N PRO A 874 -2.10 -1.26 19.58
CA PRO A 874 -1.50 -0.88 20.86
C PRO A 874 -0.12 -0.23 20.74
#